data_4adc4a166d0192c2a49bc6f0e766682d
#
_entry.id   4adc4a166d0192c2a49bc6f0e766682d
#
_cell.length_a   1.000
_cell.length_b   1.000
_cell.length_c   1.000
_cell.angle_alpha   90.00
_cell.angle_beta   90.00
_cell.angle_gamma   90.00
#
_symmetry.space_group_name_H-M   'P 1'
#
loop_
_entity.id
_entity.type
_entity.pdbx_description
1 polymer ?
#
loop_
_entity_poly.entity_id
_entity_poly.type
_entity_poly.pdbx_seq_one_letter_code
_entity_poly.pdbx_strand_id
1 'polypeptide(L)'
;MKGHLRPGRAALLLATTALGLVGAAGAALAQETPKDAVALEEVVVTAQKRSENVQGIPVAVTAVSAESLEKQGAPNLQALQGSAPNVEINSSNAATGVAIRGIFSTNDGPQGDPAVAFHIDGVYIGRPQSTGGLIYDIQQVEVLRGPQGTLYGRNATAGAVNVISNKPTFDFDGAVGAEYGSYNQRGVSGMVNLPLGDKLAARLAMRTLKRDGYATDGKTDDQNSRAFRGQLLAKPTDDLSILLGADYDLRKGVGPAAYKLAVAGVDPRSTNLANPGAHIDNKNVGVHAEVTWNIGDITLTVLPAYHELTLDNLYASDRRIQLNQEAKQHSLEVRLASNPDQTVTWIVGAYYWDELQSSYQTLLAPPTSVRFGYPDIDAYSRALFGQATWHVTDKLRLTGGLRYTADQKKQSGTTEVRNPAGALLSRITNFANSEWEATNWKASIEYQLAERSLIYFTAATGYKAGGNYDGLPPNAYDPEKVFSLEAGSKNRLFDNALQLNLTGFHYKYDDYQASQLGCLNLPANLPPCTASGRITYNADKATVYGLELESVWAITSADRLGVVGALTHSEFNDFVLPVTPYSSGGDFSGNPLPKSPRRTLTVDYSHRFDLSNGATITAAARARFVSKQYLLFDIRSPVIRQDGYTTEDVNLTYDSPNGMWSVTAYGNNLSDELVKAYAFATSTPNTYYGTYLPPRTFGVRVGVNF
;
A
#
# COMPACT_ATOMS: atom_id res chain seq x y z
N MET A 1 -20.53 -34.72 -22.25
CA MET A 1 -19.09 -34.68 -22.50
C MET A 1 -18.71 -33.26 -22.91
N LYS A 2 -18.32 -32.41 -21.97
CA LYS A 2 -17.74 -31.08 -22.25
C LYS A 2 -16.32 -31.10 -21.64
N GLY A 3 -15.33 -31.12 -22.54
CA GLY A 3 -13.92 -31.16 -22.13
C GLY A 3 -13.48 -29.81 -21.57
N HIS A 4 -13.08 -29.80 -20.33
CA HIS A 4 -12.39 -28.68 -19.71
C HIS A 4 -10.94 -28.65 -20.21
N LEU A 5 -10.63 -27.71 -21.08
CA LEU A 5 -9.24 -27.35 -21.41
C LEU A 5 -8.60 -26.73 -20.15
N ARG A 6 -7.52 -27.34 -19.69
CA ARG A 6 -6.73 -26.84 -18.54
C ARG A 6 -6.00 -25.54 -18.96
N PRO A 7 -6.14 -24.42 -18.21
CA PRO A 7 -5.57 -23.12 -18.61
C PRO A 7 -4.03 -23.03 -18.54
N GLY A 8 -3.34 -24.04 -18.03
CA GLY A 8 -1.89 -23.99 -17.81
C GLY A 8 -0.98 -24.05 -19.05
N ARG A 9 -1.50 -24.36 -20.24
CA ARG A 9 -0.65 -24.51 -21.43
C ARG A 9 -0.56 -23.25 -22.31
N ALA A 10 -1.54 -22.35 -22.26
CA ALA A 10 -1.52 -21.13 -23.04
C ALA A 10 -0.56 -20.06 -22.49
N ALA A 11 -0.45 -19.95 -21.17
CA ALA A 11 0.48 -19.02 -20.52
C ALA A 11 1.96 -19.39 -20.72
N LEU A 12 2.25 -20.70 -20.81
CA LEU A 12 3.62 -21.18 -21.08
C LEU A 12 4.05 -20.96 -22.54
N LEU A 13 3.10 -20.97 -23.48
CA LEU A 13 3.36 -20.71 -24.91
C LEU A 13 3.62 -19.24 -25.21
N LEU A 14 2.95 -18.33 -24.50
CA LEU A 14 3.21 -16.88 -24.62
C LEU A 14 4.56 -16.48 -24.00
N ALA A 15 4.96 -17.11 -22.88
CA ALA A 15 6.27 -16.87 -22.28
C ALA A 15 7.43 -17.42 -23.12
N THR A 16 7.24 -18.57 -23.77
CA THR A 16 8.27 -19.18 -24.64
C THR A 16 8.39 -18.47 -26.00
N THR A 17 7.31 -17.92 -26.54
CA THR A 17 7.38 -17.09 -27.76
C THR A 17 8.02 -15.72 -27.51
N ALA A 18 7.84 -15.11 -26.34
CA ALA A 18 8.53 -13.86 -25.97
C ALA A 18 10.06 -14.06 -25.80
N LEU A 19 10.50 -15.18 -25.20
CA LEU A 19 11.93 -15.49 -25.10
C LEU A 19 12.56 -15.90 -26.45
N GLY A 20 11.79 -16.51 -27.33
CA GLY A 20 12.25 -16.90 -28.67
C GLY A 20 12.46 -15.71 -29.62
N LEU A 21 11.70 -14.64 -29.46
CA LEU A 21 11.84 -13.39 -30.24
C LEU A 21 13.08 -12.56 -29.82
N VAL A 22 13.51 -12.65 -28.57
CA VAL A 22 14.75 -11.99 -28.10
C VAL A 22 16.02 -12.64 -28.67
N GLY A 23 15.99 -13.95 -28.91
CA GLY A 23 17.11 -14.68 -29.50
C GLY A 23 17.31 -14.47 -31.01
N ALA A 24 16.24 -14.11 -31.74
CA ALA A 24 16.28 -13.89 -33.19
C ALA A 24 16.61 -12.43 -33.57
N ALA A 25 16.38 -11.47 -32.68
CA ALA A 25 16.69 -10.06 -32.93
C ALA A 25 18.18 -9.73 -32.80
N GLY A 26 18.99 -10.59 -32.15
CA GLY A 26 20.41 -10.35 -31.94
C GLY A 26 21.32 -10.51 -33.17
N ALA A 27 20.82 -11.04 -34.30
CA ALA A 27 21.62 -11.29 -35.49
C ALA A 27 21.42 -10.26 -36.63
N ALA A 28 20.51 -9.29 -36.48
CA ALA A 28 20.19 -8.33 -37.55
C ALA A 28 20.54 -6.86 -37.23
N LEU A 29 21.21 -6.57 -36.11
CA LEU A 29 21.55 -5.20 -35.68
C LEU A 29 23.05 -4.88 -35.85
N ALA A 30 23.59 -5.15 -37.03
CA ALA A 30 24.86 -4.57 -37.43
C ALA A 30 24.60 -3.58 -38.59
N GLN A 31 24.77 -2.29 -38.27
CA GLN A 31 24.80 -1.14 -39.17
C GLN A 31 23.47 -0.44 -39.52
N GLU A 32 23.00 0.37 -38.57
CA GLU A 32 22.52 1.73 -38.91
C GLU A 32 22.75 2.61 -37.68
N THR A 33 23.37 3.77 -37.89
CA THR A 33 23.55 4.82 -36.89
C THR A 33 22.19 5.21 -36.31
N PRO A 34 21.95 5.10 -34.97
CA PRO A 34 20.65 5.45 -34.43
C PRO A 34 20.42 6.95 -34.56
N LYS A 35 19.51 7.36 -35.42
CA LYS A 35 18.78 8.61 -35.27
C LYS A 35 17.80 8.38 -34.06
N ASP A 36 17.95 9.27 -33.07
CA ASP A 36 17.09 9.37 -31.89
C ASP A 36 17.14 8.15 -30.94
N ALA A 37 18.21 8.02 -30.17
CA ALA A 37 18.24 7.17 -29.00
C ALA A 37 17.20 7.69 -28.00
N VAL A 38 16.12 6.95 -27.79
CA VAL A 38 15.06 7.32 -26.85
C VAL A 38 15.54 7.02 -25.45
N ALA A 39 16.03 8.04 -24.78
CA ALA A 39 16.44 7.97 -23.40
C ALA A 39 15.19 7.90 -22.50
N LEU A 40 15.19 6.99 -21.54
CA LEU A 40 14.19 6.99 -20.46
C LEU A 40 14.42 8.22 -19.59
N GLU A 41 13.35 8.89 -19.19
CA GLU A 41 13.38 10.02 -18.29
C GLU A 41 14.01 9.65 -16.93
N GLU A 42 14.65 10.62 -16.31
CA GLU A 42 15.13 10.47 -14.94
C GLU A 42 13.98 10.60 -13.97
N VAL A 43 13.90 9.64 -13.06
CA VAL A 43 12.87 9.62 -12.02
C VAL A 43 13.47 10.12 -10.71
N VAL A 44 12.94 11.24 -10.21
CA VAL A 44 13.31 11.81 -8.92
C VAL A 44 12.34 11.30 -7.86
N VAL A 45 12.89 10.90 -6.71
CA VAL A 45 12.13 10.40 -5.57
C VAL A 45 12.48 11.16 -4.29
N THR A 46 11.58 11.13 -3.32
CA THR A 46 11.77 11.72 -1.99
C THR A 46 11.99 10.66 -0.91
N ALA A 47 12.33 9.45 -1.32
CA ALA A 47 12.46 8.25 -0.50
C ALA A 47 13.43 8.39 0.72
N GLN A 48 14.45 9.25 0.62
CA GLN A 48 15.37 9.55 1.73
C GLN A 48 15.11 10.94 2.37
N LYS A 49 13.87 11.44 2.23
CA LYS A 49 13.45 12.77 2.69
C LYS A 49 14.23 13.92 2.04
N ARG A 50 14.78 13.64 0.85
CA ARG A 50 15.45 14.56 -0.09
C ARG A 50 15.04 14.20 -1.50
N SER A 51 15.05 15.18 -2.41
CA SER A 51 14.89 14.93 -3.83
C SER A 51 16.17 14.33 -4.39
N GLU A 52 16.11 13.07 -4.82
CA GLU A 52 17.27 12.32 -5.33
C GLU A 52 16.86 11.48 -6.55
N ASN A 53 17.81 11.26 -7.47
CA ASN A 53 17.57 10.35 -8.59
C ASN A 53 17.40 8.91 -8.07
N VAL A 54 16.32 8.22 -8.47
CA VAL A 54 16.00 6.86 -8.04
C VAL A 54 17.13 5.85 -8.30
N GLN A 55 17.94 6.09 -9.36
CA GLN A 55 19.08 5.24 -9.71
C GLN A 55 20.30 5.49 -8.83
N GLY A 56 20.35 6.63 -8.13
CA GLY A 56 21.47 7.04 -7.28
C GLY A 56 21.37 6.64 -5.81
N ILE A 57 20.26 6.03 -5.34
CA ILE A 57 20.05 5.74 -3.92
C ILE A 57 20.14 4.24 -3.59
N PRO A 58 20.72 3.85 -2.42
CA PRO A 58 20.93 2.45 -2.01
C PRO A 58 19.70 1.85 -1.33
N VAL A 59 18.56 1.94 -1.99
CA VAL A 59 17.27 1.42 -1.51
C VAL A 59 16.48 0.85 -2.68
N ALA A 60 15.82 -0.29 -2.49
CA ALA A 60 14.85 -0.80 -3.44
C ALA A 60 13.61 0.10 -3.41
N VAL A 61 13.47 0.98 -4.37
CA VAL A 61 12.32 1.91 -4.51
C VAL A 61 11.79 1.92 -5.93
N THR A 62 10.46 1.88 -6.04
CA THR A 62 9.73 2.04 -7.30
C THR A 62 8.90 3.31 -7.20
N ALA A 63 9.04 4.21 -8.17
CA ALA A 63 8.16 5.36 -8.33
C ALA A 63 7.22 5.12 -9.51
N VAL A 64 5.94 5.27 -9.29
CA VAL A 64 4.87 5.11 -10.28
C VAL A 64 4.21 6.47 -10.48
N SER A 65 4.35 7.04 -11.68
CA SER A 65 3.76 8.36 -11.99
C SER A 65 2.24 8.28 -12.08
N ALA A 66 1.56 9.42 -11.86
CA ALA A 66 0.11 9.54 -12.02
C ALA A 66 -0.34 9.08 -13.42
N GLU A 67 0.37 9.50 -14.46
CA GLU A 67 0.10 9.13 -15.84
C GLU A 67 0.15 7.59 -16.04
N SER A 68 1.15 6.92 -15.44
CA SER A 68 1.24 5.46 -15.49
C SER A 68 0.06 4.77 -14.80
N LEU A 69 -0.38 5.29 -13.64
CA LEU A 69 -1.55 4.78 -12.92
C LEU A 69 -2.85 5.00 -13.70
N GLU A 70 -3.00 6.16 -14.33
CA GLU A 70 -4.17 6.49 -15.13
C GLU A 70 -4.27 5.64 -16.39
N LYS A 71 -3.15 5.43 -17.09
CA LYS A 71 -3.08 4.55 -18.27
C LYS A 71 -3.45 3.09 -17.95
N GLN A 72 -3.28 2.65 -16.70
CA GLN A 72 -3.68 1.32 -16.25
C GLN A 72 -5.20 1.18 -15.98
N GLY A 73 -5.98 2.22 -16.21
CA GLY A 73 -7.46 2.18 -16.09
C GLY A 73 -7.99 2.23 -14.66
N ALA A 74 -7.14 2.25 -13.64
CA ALA A 74 -7.55 2.28 -12.24
C ALA A 74 -6.60 3.15 -11.40
N PRO A 75 -6.82 4.48 -11.34
CA PRO A 75 -6.03 5.38 -10.51
C PRO A 75 -6.37 5.20 -9.02
N ASN A 76 -6.01 4.07 -8.47
CA ASN A 76 -6.16 3.71 -7.06
C ASN A 76 -4.97 2.86 -6.61
N LEU A 77 -4.88 2.55 -5.32
CA LEU A 77 -3.80 1.73 -4.78
C LEU A 77 -3.66 0.35 -5.45
N GLN A 78 -4.75 -0.22 -5.98
CA GLN A 78 -4.69 -1.52 -6.66
C GLN A 78 -3.81 -1.49 -7.92
N ALA A 79 -3.69 -0.34 -8.58
CA ALA A 79 -2.80 -0.16 -9.73
C ALA A 79 -1.31 -0.32 -9.38
N LEU A 80 -0.93 -0.22 -8.10
CA LEU A 80 0.42 -0.52 -7.64
C LEU A 80 0.76 -2.02 -7.72
N GLN A 81 -0.26 -2.88 -7.72
CA GLN A 81 -0.05 -4.32 -7.94
C GLN A 81 0.50 -4.56 -9.34
N GLY A 82 1.67 -5.19 -9.41
CA GLY A 82 2.35 -5.42 -10.66
C GLY A 82 3.20 -4.24 -11.18
N SER A 83 3.07 -3.04 -10.60
CA SER A 83 3.97 -1.92 -10.92
C SER A 83 5.26 -1.94 -10.10
N ALA A 84 5.24 -2.59 -8.93
CA ALA A 84 6.41 -2.82 -8.08
C ALA A 84 6.52 -4.31 -7.72
N PRO A 85 7.75 -4.88 -7.62
CA PRO A 85 7.93 -6.27 -7.23
C PRO A 85 7.42 -6.53 -5.80
N ASN A 86 6.82 -7.70 -5.59
CA ASN A 86 6.39 -8.14 -4.24
C ASN A 86 5.44 -7.18 -3.51
N VAL A 87 4.64 -6.41 -4.25
CA VAL A 87 3.61 -5.53 -3.68
C VAL A 87 2.23 -6.13 -3.95
N GLU A 88 1.50 -6.40 -2.88
CA GLU A 88 0.12 -6.88 -2.91
C GLU A 88 -0.79 -5.91 -2.17
N ILE A 89 -1.91 -5.55 -2.77
CA ILE A 89 -2.91 -4.68 -2.15
C ILE A 89 -4.02 -5.55 -1.57
N ASN A 90 -4.35 -5.29 -0.34
CA ASN A 90 -5.34 -6.02 0.43
C ASN A 90 -6.53 -5.13 0.71
N SER A 91 -7.68 -5.46 0.18
CA SER A 91 -8.92 -4.81 0.55
C SER A 91 -9.70 -5.73 1.47
N SER A 92 -9.69 -5.42 2.77
CA SER A 92 -10.63 -5.99 3.73
C SER A 92 -11.96 -5.24 3.69
N ASN A 93 -12.94 -5.66 4.49
CA ASN A 93 -14.23 -4.95 4.57
C ASN A 93 -14.09 -3.48 5.03
N ALA A 94 -13.02 -3.16 5.75
CA ALA A 94 -12.86 -1.88 6.43
C ALA A 94 -11.68 -1.06 5.90
N ALA A 95 -10.63 -1.69 5.39
CA ALA A 95 -9.35 -1.05 5.17
C ALA A 95 -8.70 -1.52 3.87
N THR A 96 -7.87 -0.65 3.30
CA THR A 96 -6.93 -1.02 2.24
C THR A 96 -5.54 -1.13 2.85
N GLY A 97 -5.02 -2.35 2.90
CA GLY A 97 -3.68 -2.65 3.39
C GLY A 97 -2.72 -2.91 2.25
N VAL A 98 -1.44 -2.69 2.50
CA VAL A 98 -0.34 -3.00 1.58
C VAL A 98 0.51 -4.10 2.20
N ALA A 99 0.80 -5.14 1.43
CA ALA A 99 1.82 -6.12 1.76
C ALA A 99 3.04 -5.91 0.87
N ILE A 100 4.23 -5.89 1.47
CA ILE A 100 5.50 -5.79 0.75
C ILE A 100 6.36 -7.00 1.12
N ARG A 101 6.87 -7.73 0.12
CA ARG A 101 7.69 -8.94 0.32
C ARG A 101 7.01 -10.00 1.22
N GLY A 102 5.67 -10.08 1.15
CA GLY A 102 4.88 -11.01 1.96
C GLY A 102 4.67 -10.59 3.41
N ILE A 103 5.12 -9.39 3.81
CA ILE A 103 4.92 -8.84 5.15
C ILE A 103 3.70 -7.92 5.14
N PHE A 104 2.77 -8.21 6.03
CA PHE A 104 1.55 -7.44 6.14
C PHE A 104 0.98 -7.53 7.57
N SER A 105 0.23 -6.53 8.01
CA SER A 105 -0.42 -6.58 9.32
C SER A 105 -1.75 -7.32 9.24
N THR A 106 -1.93 -8.31 10.12
CA THR A 106 -3.21 -9.02 10.28
C THR A 106 -4.16 -8.31 11.25
N ASN A 107 -3.69 -7.30 11.97
CA ASN A 107 -4.49 -6.47 12.86
C ASN A 107 -4.70 -5.09 12.23
N ASP A 108 -5.84 -4.90 11.57
CA ASP A 108 -6.31 -3.66 10.98
C ASP A 108 -7.33 -2.92 11.89
N GLY A 109 -7.49 -3.37 13.12
CA GLY A 109 -8.39 -2.78 14.12
C GLY A 109 -7.82 -1.51 14.79
N PRO A 110 -8.61 -0.89 15.68
CA PRO A 110 -8.20 0.35 16.37
C PRO A 110 -6.93 0.22 17.21
N GLN A 111 -6.65 -0.97 17.75
CA GLN A 111 -5.47 -1.25 18.57
C GLN A 111 -4.24 -1.68 17.74
N GLY A 112 -4.44 -2.05 16.47
CA GLY A 112 -3.38 -2.55 15.58
C GLY A 112 -2.62 -1.44 14.87
N ASP A 113 -1.41 -1.77 14.43
CA ASP A 113 -0.57 -0.92 13.59
C ASP A 113 -0.25 -1.61 12.25
N PRO A 114 -0.08 -0.85 11.16
CA PRO A 114 0.37 -1.41 9.89
C PRO A 114 1.84 -1.84 9.94
N ALA A 115 2.26 -2.78 9.08
CA ALA A 115 3.66 -3.14 8.87
C ALA A 115 4.33 -2.31 7.75
N VAL A 116 3.52 -1.66 6.92
CA VAL A 116 3.94 -0.72 5.87
C VAL A 116 3.50 0.68 6.28
N ALA A 117 4.45 1.59 6.44
CA ALA A 117 4.16 2.99 6.73
C ALA A 117 3.55 3.68 5.50
N PHE A 118 2.43 4.35 5.67
CA PHE A 118 1.76 5.09 4.60
C PHE A 118 1.87 6.59 4.84
N HIS A 119 2.33 7.33 3.83
CA HIS A 119 2.51 8.78 3.92
C HIS A 119 1.81 9.48 2.75
N ILE A 120 1.26 10.65 3.01
CA ILE A 120 0.77 11.59 2.01
C ILE A 120 1.50 12.90 2.24
N ASP A 121 2.22 13.37 1.22
CA ASP A 121 3.03 14.60 1.29
C ASP A 121 3.94 14.65 2.54
N GLY A 122 4.53 13.50 2.89
CA GLY A 122 5.40 13.34 4.05
C GLY A 122 4.69 13.14 5.39
N VAL A 123 3.38 13.33 5.47
CA VAL A 123 2.57 13.12 6.69
C VAL A 123 2.25 11.64 6.85
N TYR A 124 2.62 11.03 7.98
CA TYR A 124 2.28 9.65 8.32
C TYR A 124 0.77 9.50 8.55
N ILE A 125 0.15 8.52 7.91
CA ILE A 125 -1.26 8.15 8.07
C ILE A 125 -1.35 6.85 8.85
N GLY A 126 -1.73 6.94 10.12
CA GLY A 126 -1.71 5.82 11.07
C GLY A 126 -2.78 4.76 10.81
N ARG A 127 -3.86 5.09 10.06
CA ARG A 127 -5.02 4.22 9.87
C ARG A 127 -5.16 3.76 8.41
N PRO A 128 -5.11 2.43 8.13
CA PRO A 128 -5.32 1.89 6.77
C PRO A 128 -6.69 2.21 6.17
N GLN A 129 -7.69 2.50 7.02
CA GLN A 129 -9.03 2.92 6.58
C GLN A 129 -9.02 4.28 5.87
N SER A 130 -8.02 5.13 6.15
CA SER A 130 -7.86 6.46 5.55
C SER A 130 -7.25 6.42 4.15
N THR A 131 -6.65 5.31 3.70
CA THR A 131 -5.86 5.28 2.47
C THR A 131 -6.68 5.08 1.19
N GLY A 132 -7.96 4.77 1.30
CA GLY A 132 -8.78 4.31 0.16
C GLY A 132 -9.27 5.38 -0.82
N GLY A 133 -9.20 6.67 -0.51
CA GLY A 133 -9.74 7.74 -1.33
C GLY A 133 -8.75 8.82 -1.76
N LEU A 134 -7.56 8.79 -1.26
CA LEU A 134 -6.61 9.91 -1.32
C LEU A 134 -5.68 9.92 -2.55
N ILE A 135 -5.89 9.01 -3.54
CA ILE A 135 -5.05 8.94 -4.75
C ILE A 135 -5.75 9.65 -5.90
N TYR A 136 -5.60 10.95 -5.96
CA TYR A 136 -6.03 11.84 -7.04
C TYR A 136 -5.15 13.08 -7.04
N ASP A 137 -4.98 13.70 -8.19
CA ASP A 137 -4.11 14.85 -8.40
C ASP A 137 -2.74 14.65 -7.74
N ILE A 138 -2.11 13.52 -8.06
CA ILE A 138 -0.80 13.14 -7.55
C ILE A 138 0.28 13.35 -8.60
N GLN A 139 1.49 13.57 -8.16
CA GLN A 139 2.67 13.54 -9.01
C GLN A 139 3.14 12.09 -9.23
N GLN A 140 3.26 11.34 -8.13
CA GLN A 140 3.71 9.95 -8.14
C GLN A 140 3.37 9.25 -6.82
N VAL A 141 3.46 7.91 -6.85
CA VAL A 141 3.50 7.06 -5.66
C VAL A 141 4.85 6.37 -5.60
N GLU A 142 5.55 6.52 -4.48
CA GLU A 142 6.82 5.85 -4.21
C GLU A 142 6.57 4.65 -3.29
N VAL A 143 7.08 3.48 -3.67
CA VAL A 143 7.05 2.27 -2.85
C VAL A 143 8.46 1.90 -2.46
N LEU A 144 8.80 2.10 -1.20
CA LEU A 144 10.07 1.72 -0.60
C LEU A 144 9.93 0.32 -0.04
N ARG A 145 10.75 -0.60 -0.51
CA ARG A 145 10.74 -2.00 -0.04
C ARG A 145 11.88 -2.23 0.94
N GLY A 146 11.57 -2.97 2.00
CA GLY A 146 12.49 -3.21 3.10
C GLY A 146 12.37 -2.22 4.25
N PRO A 147 12.93 -2.55 5.42
CA PRO A 147 12.78 -1.76 6.62
C PRO A 147 13.24 -0.32 6.45
N GLN A 148 12.38 0.62 6.83
CA GLN A 148 12.62 2.06 6.76
C GLN A 148 12.66 2.69 8.16
N GLY A 149 13.10 1.93 9.17
CA GLY A 149 13.05 2.33 10.57
C GLY A 149 13.83 3.60 10.92
N THR A 150 14.87 3.98 10.18
CA THR A 150 15.70 5.15 10.47
C THR A 150 15.03 6.47 10.08
N LEU A 151 14.50 6.61 8.87
CA LEU A 151 13.94 7.89 8.41
C LEU A 151 12.41 7.95 8.56
N TYR A 152 11.71 6.83 8.36
CA TYR A 152 10.24 6.76 8.45
C TYR A 152 9.76 6.33 9.84
N GLY A 153 10.60 5.62 10.60
CA GLY A 153 10.36 5.30 11.99
C GLY A 153 9.51 4.05 12.21
N ARG A 154 8.55 4.17 13.15
CA ARG A 154 7.67 3.05 13.54
C ARG A 154 6.82 2.54 12.37
N ASN A 155 6.42 1.28 12.45
CA ASN A 155 5.45 0.67 11.53
C ASN A 155 5.92 0.63 10.06
N ALA A 156 7.23 0.60 9.84
CA ALA A 156 7.89 0.50 8.54
C ALA A 156 8.78 -0.74 8.46
N THR A 157 8.36 -1.88 9.06
CA THR A 157 9.14 -3.14 9.05
C THR A 157 9.16 -3.80 7.69
N ALA A 158 8.10 -3.66 6.89
CA ALA A 158 8.03 -4.16 5.52
C ALA A 158 8.48 -3.13 4.48
N GLY A 159 8.29 -1.85 4.78
CA GLY A 159 8.56 -0.75 3.86
C GLY A 159 7.70 0.49 4.11
N ALA A 160 7.67 1.37 3.11
CA ALA A 160 6.81 2.55 3.13
C ALA A 160 6.18 2.82 1.76
N VAL A 161 5.02 3.44 1.76
CA VAL A 161 4.35 3.99 0.57
C VAL A 161 4.21 5.49 0.76
N ASN A 162 4.76 6.28 -0.15
CA ASN A 162 4.63 7.74 -0.18
C ASN A 162 3.74 8.14 -1.36
N VAL A 163 2.63 8.78 -1.10
CA VAL A 163 1.81 9.44 -2.09
C VAL A 163 2.21 10.91 -2.13
N ILE A 164 2.65 11.39 -3.27
CA ILE A 164 3.10 12.76 -3.47
C ILE A 164 2.11 13.47 -4.36
N SER A 165 1.44 14.49 -3.83
CA SER A 165 0.49 15.30 -4.58
C SER A 165 1.19 16.31 -5.50
N ASN A 166 0.48 16.73 -6.56
CA ASN A 166 0.92 17.87 -7.34
C ASN A 166 0.85 19.14 -6.50
N LYS A 167 1.93 19.91 -6.49
CA LYS A 167 2.01 21.20 -5.78
C LYS A 167 1.55 22.35 -6.68
N PRO A 168 1.06 23.48 -6.12
CA PRO A 168 0.77 24.68 -6.88
C PRO A 168 2.00 25.19 -7.64
N THR A 169 1.80 25.67 -8.88
CA THR A 169 2.81 26.30 -9.73
C THR A 169 2.42 27.76 -10.01
N PHE A 170 3.38 28.54 -10.53
CA PHE A 170 3.12 29.96 -10.85
C PHE A 170 2.60 30.17 -12.28
N ASP A 171 2.23 29.08 -12.97
CA ASP A 171 1.58 29.10 -14.26
C ASP A 171 0.11 28.70 -14.13
N PHE A 172 -0.77 29.25 -14.96
CA PHE A 172 -2.16 28.80 -15.02
C PHE A 172 -2.22 27.43 -15.72
N ASP A 173 -2.91 26.48 -15.10
CA ASP A 173 -3.12 25.12 -15.62
C ASP A 173 -4.47 24.60 -15.15
N GLY A 174 -5.13 23.82 -15.97
CA GLY A 174 -6.40 23.22 -15.61
C GLY A 174 -6.64 21.92 -16.34
N ALA A 175 -7.35 20.99 -15.67
CA ALA A 175 -7.76 19.72 -16.25
C ALA A 175 -9.15 19.30 -15.78
N VAL A 176 -9.91 18.69 -16.68
CA VAL A 176 -11.19 18.07 -16.38
C VAL A 176 -11.22 16.66 -16.99
N GLY A 177 -11.69 15.69 -16.23
CA GLY A 177 -11.82 14.30 -16.67
C GLY A 177 -13.22 13.76 -16.38
N ALA A 178 -13.70 12.87 -17.24
CA ALA A 178 -14.90 12.09 -17.03
C ALA A 178 -14.65 10.63 -17.41
N GLU A 179 -15.25 9.70 -16.66
CA GLU A 179 -15.16 8.27 -16.95
C GLU A 179 -16.52 7.58 -16.85
N TYR A 180 -16.73 6.59 -17.72
CA TYR A 180 -17.88 5.70 -17.69
C TYR A 180 -17.46 4.27 -17.98
N GLY A 181 -18.01 3.29 -17.22
CA GLY A 181 -17.59 1.90 -17.36
C GLY A 181 -18.60 0.88 -16.86
N SER A 182 -18.14 -0.36 -16.81
CA SER A 182 -18.88 -1.51 -16.29
C SER A 182 -19.44 -1.24 -14.91
N TYR A 183 -20.50 -1.94 -14.55
CA TYR A 183 -21.21 -1.75 -13.28
C TYR A 183 -21.69 -0.30 -13.08
N ASN A 184 -22.07 0.36 -14.18
CA ASN A 184 -22.58 1.73 -14.17
C ASN A 184 -21.58 2.73 -13.51
N GLN A 185 -20.28 2.44 -13.66
CA GLN A 185 -19.23 3.30 -13.13
C GLN A 185 -19.29 4.68 -13.79
N ARG A 186 -19.25 5.72 -12.97
CA ARG A 186 -19.23 7.12 -13.39
C ARG A 186 -18.26 7.88 -12.52
N GLY A 187 -17.32 8.57 -13.14
CA GLY A 187 -16.33 9.39 -12.46
C GLY A 187 -16.22 10.75 -13.10
N VAL A 188 -15.91 11.74 -12.26
CA VAL A 188 -15.52 13.08 -12.70
C VAL A 188 -14.31 13.50 -11.86
N SER A 189 -13.31 14.05 -12.52
CA SER A 189 -12.18 14.71 -11.89
C SER A 189 -11.99 16.10 -12.44
N GLY A 190 -11.38 16.97 -11.67
CA GLY A 190 -11.02 18.31 -12.12
C GLY A 190 -9.93 18.88 -11.25
N MET A 191 -9.06 19.66 -11.85
CA MET A 191 -8.10 20.48 -11.13
C MET A 191 -7.95 21.83 -11.80
N VAL A 192 -7.58 22.84 -11.01
CA VAL A 192 -7.17 24.15 -11.49
C VAL A 192 -5.99 24.64 -10.66
N ASN A 193 -4.98 25.13 -11.33
CA ASN A 193 -3.83 25.81 -10.76
C ASN A 193 -3.91 27.30 -11.08
N LEU A 194 -3.85 28.13 -10.05
CA LEU A 194 -4.07 29.57 -10.13
C LEU A 194 -2.84 30.31 -9.62
N PRO A 195 -2.08 30.99 -10.49
CA PRO A 195 -1.11 31.97 -10.05
C PRO A 195 -1.83 33.19 -9.45
N LEU A 196 -1.54 33.50 -8.20
CA LEU A 196 -2.10 34.65 -7.48
C LEU A 196 -1.11 35.82 -7.38
N GLY A 197 -0.13 35.83 -8.27
CA GLY A 197 1.00 36.75 -8.35
C GLY A 197 2.32 35.99 -8.39
N ASP A 198 3.44 36.70 -8.35
CA ASP A 198 4.77 36.13 -8.53
C ASP A 198 5.26 35.25 -7.35
N LYS A 199 4.59 35.35 -6.20
CA LYS A 199 5.02 34.70 -4.94
C LYS A 199 3.92 33.87 -4.28
N LEU A 200 2.75 33.80 -4.87
CA LEU A 200 1.62 33.07 -4.32
C LEU A 200 0.90 32.30 -5.44
N ALA A 201 0.64 31.03 -5.21
CA ALA A 201 -0.12 30.19 -6.12
C ALA A 201 -1.06 29.27 -5.34
N ALA A 202 -2.21 28.96 -5.92
CA ALA A 202 -3.20 28.06 -5.36
C ALA A 202 -3.47 26.90 -6.33
N ARG A 203 -3.77 25.71 -5.79
CA ARG A 203 -4.23 24.56 -6.56
C ARG A 203 -5.44 23.96 -5.90
N LEU A 204 -6.48 23.71 -6.67
CA LEU A 204 -7.70 23.04 -6.22
C LEU A 204 -7.89 21.79 -7.07
N ALA A 205 -8.20 20.67 -6.45
CA ALA A 205 -8.47 19.42 -7.14
C ALA A 205 -9.66 18.70 -6.52
N MET A 206 -10.40 17.98 -7.36
CA MET A 206 -11.54 17.17 -6.94
C MET A 206 -11.61 15.87 -7.73
N ARG A 207 -12.16 14.83 -7.09
CA ARG A 207 -12.52 13.59 -7.75
C ARG A 207 -13.80 13.02 -7.17
N THR A 208 -14.68 12.53 -8.03
CA THR A 208 -15.84 11.74 -7.64
C THR A 208 -15.83 10.43 -8.40
N LEU A 209 -16.23 9.34 -7.74
CA LEU A 209 -16.38 8.04 -8.38
C LEU A 209 -17.58 7.32 -7.78
N LYS A 210 -18.50 6.90 -8.62
CA LYS A 210 -19.65 6.08 -8.24
C LYS A 210 -19.72 4.85 -9.14
N ARG A 211 -19.97 3.68 -8.54
CA ARG A 211 -20.12 2.39 -9.23
C ARG A 211 -21.10 1.51 -8.47
N ASP A 212 -21.92 0.74 -9.20
CA ASP A 212 -22.78 -0.30 -8.62
C ASP A 212 -21.94 -1.45 -8.04
N GLY A 213 -22.54 -2.29 -7.21
CA GLY A 213 -21.85 -3.40 -6.54
C GLY A 213 -21.36 -4.49 -7.49
N TYR A 214 -20.24 -5.12 -7.15
CA TYR A 214 -19.74 -6.30 -7.86
C TYR A 214 -20.49 -7.59 -7.46
N ALA A 215 -21.22 -7.58 -6.36
CA ALA A 215 -22.02 -8.72 -5.92
C ALA A 215 -23.24 -8.93 -6.81
N THR A 216 -23.79 -10.14 -6.80
CA THR A 216 -24.96 -10.53 -7.62
C THR A 216 -26.22 -9.74 -7.31
N ASP A 217 -26.30 -9.08 -6.14
CA ASP A 217 -27.39 -8.16 -5.78
C ASP A 217 -27.27 -6.78 -6.44
N GLY A 218 -26.13 -6.49 -7.12
CA GLY A 218 -25.84 -5.23 -7.77
C GLY A 218 -25.62 -4.04 -6.82
N LYS A 219 -25.61 -4.26 -5.52
CA LYS A 219 -25.50 -3.21 -4.50
C LYS A 219 -24.27 -3.40 -3.60
N THR A 220 -24.05 -4.61 -3.12
CA THR A 220 -22.94 -4.93 -2.23
C THR A 220 -21.62 -4.88 -2.99
N ASP A 221 -20.57 -4.37 -2.35
CA ASP A 221 -19.26 -4.07 -2.94
C ASP A 221 -19.34 -2.92 -3.97
N ASP A 222 -20.17 -1.92 -3.68
CA ASP A 222 -20.28 -0.68 -4.43
C ASP A 222 -19.16 0.32 -4.09
N GLN A 223 -19.13 1.40 -4.83
CA GLN A 223 -18.24 2.53 -4.56
C GLN A 223 -18.99 3.83 -4.74
N ASN A 224 -18.88 4.74 -3.77
CA ASN A 224 -19.37 6.12 -3.86
C ASN A 224 -18.41 7.00 -3.07
N SER A 225 -17.41 7.52 -3.78
CA SER A 225 -16.31 8.32 -3.21
C SER A 225 -16.34 9.73 -3.75
N ARG A 226 -16.01 10.71 -2.88
CA ARG A 226 -15.81 12.10 -3.22
C ARG A 226 -14.59 12.61 -2.49
N ALA A 227 -13.68 13.23 -3.20
CA ALA A 227 -12.44 13.75 -2.64
C ALA A 227 -12.17 15.15 -3.14
N PHE A 228 -11.64 16.02 -2.26
CA PHE A 228 -11.29 17.39 -2.54
C PHE A 228 -9.94 17.71 -1.89
N ARG A 229 -9.10 18.45 -2.61
CA ARG A 229 -7.82 18.98 -2.12
C ARG A 229 -7.71 20.44 -2.47
N GLY A 230 -7.28 21.24 -1.51
CA GLY A 230 -6.89 22.62 -1.69
C GLY A 230 -5.48 22.85 -1.19
N GLN A 231 -4.66 23.54 -1.97
CA GLN A 231 -3.28 23.87 -1.60
C GLN A 231 -2.97 25.33 -1.90
N LEU A 232 -2.15 25.94 -1.06
CA LEU A 232 -1.67 27.31 -1.21
C LEU A 232 -0.15 27.30 -1.02
N LEU A 233 0.60 27.72 -2.05
CA LEU A 233 2.04 27.84 -2.03
C LEU A 233 2.43 29.32 -1.98
N ALA A 234 3.19 29.72 -0.97
CA ALA A 234 3.79 31.03 -0.85
C ALA A 234 5.33 30.92 -0.89
N LYS A 235 5.97 31.75 -1.71
CA LYS A 235 7.43 31.95 -1.75
C LYS A 235 7.76 33.41 -1.44
N PRO A 236 7.75 33.82 -0.15
CA PRO A 236 8.03 35.20 0.22
C PRO A 236 9.40 35.68 -0.22
N THR A 237 10.40 34.76 -0.20
CA THR A 237 11.74 34.92 -0.72
C THR A 237 12.14 33.70 -1.54
N ASP A 238 13.26 33.74 -2.24
CA ASP A 238 13.80 32.61 -3.01
C ASP A 238 14.20 31.44 -2.09
N ASP A 239 14.55 31.74 -0.85
CA ASP A 239 15.01 30.75 0.16
C ASP A 239 13.87 30.20 1.01
N LEU A 240 12.69 30.82 1.05
CA LEU A 240 11.60 30.43 1.90
C LEU A 240 10.37 30.01 1.08
N SER A 241 9.94 28.77 1.27
CA SER A 241 8.72 28.19 0.70
C SER A 241 7.79 27.73 1.80
N ILE A 242 6.51 28.08 1.71
CA ILE A 242 5.45 27.69 2.65
C ILE A 242 4.30 27.10 1.82
N LEU A 243 4.05 25.82 1.98
CA LEU A 243 2.90 25.12 1.41
C LEU A 243 1.89 24.83 2.52
N LEU A 244 0.65 25.24 2.31
CA LEU A 244 -0.50 24.84 3.14
C LEU A 244 -1.36 23.90 2.31
N GLY A 245 -1.75 22.76 2.87
CA GLY A 245 -2.59 21.75 2.23
C GLY A 245 -3.77 21.36 3.11
N ALA A 246 -4.92 21.13 2.49
CA ALA A 246 -6.10 20.57 3.13
C ALA A 246 -6.77 19.53 2.21
N ASP A 247 -7.14 18.39 2.79
CA ASP A 247 -7.76 17.25 2.11
C ASP A 247 -9.08 16.90 2.78
N TYR A 248 -10.06 16.55 1.97
CA TYR A 248 -11.34 15.99 2.41
C TYR A 248 -11.69 14.78 1.55
N ASP A 249 -11.94 13.63 2.15
CA ASP A 249 -12.41 12.43 1.48
C ASP A 249 -13.64 11.86 2.17
N LEU A 250 -14.65 11.49 1.38
CA LEU A 250 -15.90 10.90 1.83
C LEU A 250 -16.20 9.66 1.01
N ARG A 251 -16.36 8.50 1.66
CA ARG A 251 -16.79 7.25 1.06
C ARG A 251 -18.09 6.78 1.67
N LYS A 252 -19.09 6.59 0.83
CA LYS A 252 -20.43 6.11 1.22
C LYS A 252 -20.86 4.93 0.35
N GLY A 253 -21.90 4.23 0.76
CA GLY A 253 -22.51 3.13 0.01
C GLY A 253 -22.77 1.93 0.89
N VAL A 254 -23.02 0.78 0.30
CA VAL A 254 -23.14 -0.50 1.00
C VAL A 254 -21.76 -1.00 1.44
N GLY A 255 -20.75 -0.70 0.64
CA GLY A 255 -19.36 -1.05 0.89
C GLY A 255 -18.99 -2.49 0.55
N PRO A 256 -17.74 -2.88 0.86
CA PRO A 256 -17.21 -4.19 0.52
C PRO A 256 -17.98 -5.34 1.17
N ALA A 257 -18.12 -6.44 0.44
CA ALA A 257 -18.75 -7.67 0.93
C ALA A 257 -17.73 -8.61 1.58
N ALA A 258 -18.15 -9.25 2.68
CA ALA A 258 -17.51 -10.47 3.14
C ALA A 258 -18.28 -11.66 2.58
N TYR A 259 -17.77 -12.27 1.54
CA TYR A 259 -18.37 -13.46 0.91
C TYR A 259 -18.02 -14.72 1.71
N LYS A 260 -18.97 -15.63 1.88
CA LYS A 260 -18.67 -16.96 2.42
C LYS A 260 -17.87 -17.74 1.39
N LEU A 261 -16.65 -18.13 1.74
CA LEU A 261 -15.74 -18.81 0.83
C LEU A 261 -16.10 -20.31 0.71
N ALA A 262 -15.91 -20.87 -0.52
CA ALA A 262 -16.02 -22.28 -0.85
C ALA A 262 -17.40 -22.91 -0.55
N VAL A 263 -18.47 -22.22 -0.90
CA VAL A 263 -19.83 -22.81 -0.89
C VAL A 263 -20.08 -23.52 -2.22
N ALA A 264 -20.22 -24.83 -2.20
CA ALA A 264 -20.45 -25.60 -3.42
C ALA A 264 -21.79 -25.23 -4.08
N GLY A 265 -21.76 -25.01 -5.41
CA GLY A 265 -22.96 -24.70 -6.21
C GLY A 265 -23.54 -23.31 -6.04
N VAL A 266 -22.84 -22.41 -5.33
CA VAL A 266 -23.24 -21.01 -5.17
C VAL A 266 -22.25 -20.13 -5.92
N ASP A 267 -22.75 -19.09 -6.59
CA ASP A 267 -21.89 -18.06 -7.20
C ASP A 267 -21.01 -17.44 -6.13
N PRO A 268 -19.68 -17.41 -6.30
CA PRO A 268 -18.76 -16.89 -5.30
C PRO A 268 -19.03 -15.42 -4.91
N ARG A 269 -19.63 -14.64 -5.79
CA ARG A 269 -20.04 -13.25 -5.53
C ARG A 269 -21.50 -13.12 -5.07
N SER A 270 -22.15 -14.24 -4.79
CA SER A 270 -23.50 -14.23 -4.24
C SER A 270 -23.49 -13.76 -2.79
N THR A 271 -24.26 -12.74 -2.52
CA THR A 271 -24.55 -12.27 -1.16
C THR A 271 -25.86 -12.87 -0.69
N ASN A 272 -25.81 -14.01 0.01
CA ASN A 272 -26.92 -14.45 0.84
C ASN A 272 -27.03 -13.62 2.14
N LEU A 273 -26.32 -12.52 2.20
CA LEU A 273 -26.11 -11.68 3.35
C LEU A 273 -27.08 -10.50 3.29
N ALA A 274 -28.35 -10.82 3.43
CA ALA A 274 -29.38 -9.80 3.63
C ALA A 274 -29.18 -9.13 5.02
N ASN A 275 -28.18 -8.25 5.13
CA ASN A 275 -28.16 -7.25 6.18
C ASN A 275 -28.91 -6.01 5.68
N PRO A 276 -30.23 -5.92 5.91
CA PRO A 276 -30.96 -4.71 5.55
C PRO A 276 -30.35 -3.55 6.31
N GLY A 277 -29.91 -2.53 5.56
CA GLY A 277 -29.29 -1.33 6.11
C GLY A 277 -27.75 -1.37 6.19
N ALA A 278 -27.07 -2.39 5.60
CA ALA A 278 -25.61 -2.34 5.46
C ALA A 278 -25.17 -1.05 4.78
N HIS A 279 -24.18 -0.39 5.37
CA HIS A 279 -23.63 0.87 4.85
C HIS A 279 -22.21 1.11 5.36
N ILE A 280 -21.51 1.92 4.62
CA ILE A 280 -20.29 2.59 5.06
C ILE A 280 -20.50 4.11 4.94
N ASP A 281 -20.01 4.86 5.93
CA ASP A 281 -19.88 6.32 5.91
C ASP A 281 -18.51 6.66 6.53
N ASN A 282 -17.50 6.75 5.66
CA ASN A 282 -16.12 6.98 6.05
C ASN A 282 -15.73 8.39 5.61
N LYS A 283 -15.29 9.21 6.56
CA LYS A 283 -14.86 10.57 6.33
C LYS A 283 -13.42 10.73 6.79
N ASN A 284 -12.58 11.33 5.94
CA ASN A 284 -11.23 11.76 6.27
C ASN A 284 -11.09 13.26 6.07
N VAL A 285 -10.38 13.91 6.99
CA VAL A 285 -10.01 15.33 6.89
C VAL A 285 -8.53 15.41 7.22
N GLY A 286 -7.74 16.03 6.35
CA GLY A 286 -6.33 16.30 6.58
C GLY A 286 -6.02 17.78 6.43
N VAL A 287 -5.14 18.30 7.26
CA VAL A 287 -4.55 19.64 7.11
C VAL A 287 -3.09 19.56 7.45
N HIS A 288 -2.23 20.14 6.62
CA HIS A 288 -0.80 20.19 6.88
C HIS A 288 -0.18 21.50 6.39
N ALA A 289 1.00 21.81 6.91
CA ALA A 289 1.87 22.84 6.38
C ALA A 289 3.26 22.25 6.14
N GLU A 290 3.92 22.61 5.05
CA GLU A 290 5.33 22.34 4.80
C GLU A 290 6.05 23.67 4.69
N VAL A 291 6.91 23.99 5.64
CA VAL A 291 7.80 25.16 5.62
C VAL A 291 9.19 24.66 5.29
N THR A 292 9.73 25.09 4.17
CA THR A 292 11.09 24.79 3.73
C THR A 292 11.88 26.11 3.65
N TRP A 293 12.97 26.19 4.42
CA TRP A 293 13.81 27.38 4.48
C TRP A 293 15.28 27.02 4.28
N ASN A 294 15.87 27.56 3.20
CA ASN A 294 17.28 27.43 2.90
C ASN A 294 18.06 28.51 3.66
N ILE A 295 18.92 28.10 4.58
CA ILE A 295 19.71 28.98 5.45
C ILE A 295 21.18 28.70 5.15
N GLY A 296 21.76 29.40 4.18
CA GLY A 296 23.09 29.11 3.69
C GLY A 296 23.20 27.67 3.16
N ASP A 297 24.06 26.87 3.77
CA ASP A 297 24.29 25.47 3.36
C ASP A 297 23.37 24.45 4.04
N ILE A 298 22.31 24.89 4.69
CA ILE A 298 21.38 24.04 5.46
C ILE A 298 19.95 24.34 5.02
N THR A 299 19.17 23.29 4.83
CA THR A 299 17.71 23.38 4.65
C THR A 299 17.00 22.98 5.93
N LEU A 300 16.21 23.86 6.50
CA LEU A 300 15.24 23.58 7.55
C LEU A 300 13.90 23.19 6.91
N THR A 301 13.32 22.06 7.33
CA THR A 301 11.92 21.70 7.01
C THR A 301 11.14 21.52 8.29
N VAL A 302 9.94 22.13 8.34
CA VAL A 302 8.96 21.97 9.44
C VAL A 302 7.64 21.53 8.86
N LEU A 303 7.12 20.38 9.31
CA LEU A 303 5.91 19.74 8.79
C LEU A 303 4.92 19.42 9.93
N PRO A 304 4.11 20.38 10.41
CA PRO A 304 2.98 20.12 11.27
C PRO A 304 1.81 19.58 10.46
N ALA A 305 1.06 18.63 11.03
CA ALA A 305 -0.13 18.08 10.40
C ALA A 305 -1.19 17.65 11.41
N TYR A 306 -2.44 17.73 10.98
CA TYR A 306 -3.63 17.19 11.62
C TYR A 306 -4.36 16.27 10.65
N HIS A 307 -4.83 15.12 11.14
CA HIS A 307 -5.66 14.20 10.36
C HIS A 307 -6.77 13.63 11.24
N GLU A 308 -8.00 13.57 10.70
CA GLU A 308 -9.17 13.00 11.36
C GLU A 308 -9.85 11.97 10.48
N LEU A 309 -10.12 10.80 11.06
CA LEU A 309 -10.90 9.72 10.47
C LEU A 309 -12.18 9.54 11.28
N THR A 310 -13.33 9.52 10.61
CA THR A 310 -14.61 9.11 11.21
C THR A 310 -15.19 7.95 10.41
N LEU A 311 -15.60 6.88 11.10
CA LEU A 311 -16.26 5.72 10.52
C LEU A 311 -17.62 5.51 11.17
N ASP A 312 -18.66 5.37 10.34
CA ASP A 312 -19.97 4.83 10.74
C ASP A 312 -20.35 3.72 9.75
N ASN A 313 -20.07 2.49 10.15
CA ASN A 313 -20.17 1.34 9.27
C ASN A 313 -21.04 0.24 9.86
N LEU A 314 -21.96 -0.27 9.05
CA LEU A 314 -22.64 -1.53 9.25
C LEU A 314 -22.29 -2.45 8.09
N TYR A 315 -21.37 -3.39 8.32
CA TYR A 315 -20.84 -4.23 7.25
C TYR A 315 -21.84 -5.26 6.73
N ALA A 316 -21.84 -5.46 5.43
CA ALA A 316 -22.54 -6.56 4.76
C ALA A 316 -21.79 -7.87 5.00
N SER A 317 -22.14 -8.57 6.08
CA SER A 317 -21.61 -9.88 6.44
C SER A 317 -22.69 -10.75 7.06
N ASP A 318 -22.47 -12.07 7.21
CA ASP A 318 -23.39 -12.99 7.90
C ASP A 318 -23.61 -12.64 9.37
N ARG A 319 -22.67 -11.89 9.94
CA ARG A 319 -22.77 -11.28 11.25
C ARG A 319 -22.97 -9.79 11.06
N ARG A 320 -23.94 -9.26 11.76
CA ARG A 320 -24.11 -7.83 11.80
C ARG A 320 -22.94 -7.21 12.58
N ILE A 321 -21.99 -6.63 11.88
CA ILE A 321 -20.84 -5.95 12.47
C ILE A 321 -21.05 -4.46 12.27
N GLN A 322 -21.31 -3.75 13.36
CA GLN A 322 -21.37 -2.29 13.39
C GLN A 322 -20.05 -1.76 13.97
N LEU A 323 -19.46 -0.79 13.33
CA LEU A 323 -18.24 -0.09 13.78
C LEU A 323 -18.47 1.42 13.70
N ASN A 324 -18.39 2.08 14.84
CA ASN A 324 -18.29 3.53 14.93
C ASN A 324 -16.92 3.86 15.52
N GLN A 325 -16.13 4.63 14.79
CA GLN A 325 -14.77 5.00 15.20
C GLN A 325 -14.50 6.44 14.84
N GLU A 326 -13.85 7.14 15.76
CA GLU A 326 -13.24 8.44 15.51
C GLU A 326 -11.76 8.34 15.88
N ALA A 327 -10.87 8.84 15.02
CA ALA A 327 -9.44 8.91 15.29
C ALA A 327 -8.91 10.28 14.86
N LYS A 328 -8.29 10.99 15.80
CA LYS A 328 -7.67 12.30 15.60
C LYS A 328 -6.18 12.19 15.82
N GLN A 329 -5.41 12.56 14.81
CA GLN A 329 -3.96 12.47 14.78
C GLN A 329 -3.35 13.86 14.67
N HIS A 330 -2.31 14.14 15.45
CA HIS A 330 -1.43 15.28 15.26
C HIS A 330 -0.01 14.78 15.01
N SER A 331 0.74 15.48 14.21
CA SER A 331 2.16 15.20 14.03
C SER A 331 2.95 16.46 13.76
N LEU A 332 4.23 16.42 14.15
CA LEU A 332 5.21 17.46 13.85
C LEU A 332 6.55 16.80 13.53
N GLU A 333 7.05 17.07 12.34
CA GLU A 333 8.42 16.73 11.97
C GLU A 333 9.22 18.02 11.79
N VAL A 334 10.40 18.08 12.41
CA VAL A 334 11.36 19.15 12.21
C VAL A 334 12.67 18.50 11.80
N ARG A 335 13.23 18.91 10.65
CA ARG A 335 14.48 18.36 10.15
C ARG A 335 15.39 19.44 9.59
N LEU A 336 16.70 19.23 9.77
CA LEU A 336 17.78 19.97 9.13
C LEU A 336 18.53 19.05 8.18
N ALA A 337 18.83 19.52 7.00
CA ALA A 337 19.59 18.79 6.00
C ALA A 337 20.70 19.66 5.42
N SER A 338 21.87 19.07 5.18
CA SER A 338 22.97 19.74 4.47
C SER A 338 22.65 19.90 2.99
N ASN A 339 23.33 20.79 2.29
CA ASN A 339 23.33 20.81 0.83
C ASN A 339 23.83 19.48 0.25
N PRO A 340 23.32 19.06 -0.95
CA PRO A 340 23.67 17.77 -1.56
C PRO A 340 25.13 17.70 -2.05
N ASP A 341 25.77 18.82 -2.35
CA ASP A 341 27.12 18.89 -2.97
C ASP A 341 28.28 18.81 -1.95
N GLN A 342 27.98 18.51 -0.68
CA GLN A 342 29.01 18.41 0.35
C GLN A 342 29.66 17.02 0.38
N THR A 343 30.93 16.96 0.79
CA THR A 343 31.68 15.70 1.00
C THR A 343 30.96 14.78 2.02
N VAL A 344 30.30 15.36 3.01
CA VAL A 344 29.40 14.63 3.92
C VAL A 344 28.03 15.28 3.87
N THR A 345 27.08 14.58 3.28
CA THR A 345 25.68 15.00 3.31
C THR A 345 25.01 14.38 4.53
N TRP A 346 24.18 15.16 5.21
CA TRP A 346 23.52 14.68 6.42
C TRP A 346 22.10 15.23 6.57
N ILE A 347 21.27 14.50 7.28
CA ILE A 347 19.95 14.91 7.75
C ILE A 347 19.82 14.54 9.21
N VAL A 348 19.29 15.44 10.03
CA VAL A 348 18.92 15.20 11.42
C VAL A 348 17.52 15.73 11.67
N GLY A 349 16.78 15.09 12.55
CA GLY A 349 15.42 15.54 12.82
C GLY A 349 14.83 15.02 14.10
N ALA A 350 13.72 15.65 14.48
CA ALA A 350 12.87 15.27 15.58
C ALA A 350 11.46 15.03 15.06
N TYR A 351 10.77 14.07 15.64
CA TYR A 351 9.43 13.68 15.28
C TYR A 351 8.55 13.53 16.52
N TYR A 352 7.36 14.08 16.46
CA TYR A 352 6.30 13.89 17.42
C TYR A 352 5.02 13.45 16.69
N TRP A 353 4.30 12.50 17.26
CA TRP A 353 3.02 12.05 16.79
C TRP A 353 2.15 11.61 17.96
N ASP A 354 0.88 11.98 17.94
CA ASP A 354 -0.14 11.47 18.82
C ASP A 354 -1.42 11.12 18.08
N GLU A 355 -2.16 10.18 18.61
CA GLU A 355 -3.48 9.78 18.12
C GLU A 355 -4.41 9.53 19.29
N LEU A 356 -5.57 10.19 19.24
CA LEU A 356 -6.66 10.00 20.17
C LEU A 356 -7.79 9.31 19.41
N GLN A 357 -8.27 8.16 19.92
CA GLN A 357 -9.33 7.40 19.29
C GLN A 357 -10.45 7.08 20.25
N SER A 358 -11.67 7.06 19.72
CA SER A 358 -12.79 6.33 20.30
C SER A 358 -13.27 5.26 19.33
N SER A 359 -13.63 4.08 19.84
CA SER A 359 -14.10 2.98 19.01
C SER A 359 -15.20 2.18 19.69
N TYR A 360 -16.30 2.01 18.99
CA TYR A 360 -17.42 1.20 19.42
C TYR A 360 -17.76 0.17 18.33
N GLN A 361 -17.53 -1.11 18.66
CA GLN A 361 -17.86 -2.21 17.76
C GLN A 361 -18.91 -3.11 18.38
N THR A 362 -19.92 -3.49 17.60
CA THR A 362 -20.92 -4.45 18.01
C THR A 362 -20.96 -5.61 17.02
N LEU A 363 -20.74 -6.82 17.52
CA LEU A 363 -20.87 -8.07 16.77
C LEU A 363 -22.19 -8.73 17.19
N LEU A 364 -23.17 -8.76 16.28
CA LEU A 364 -24.41 -9.51 16.49
C LEU A 364 -24.23 -10.91 15.92
N ALA A 365 -24.06 -11.89 16.79
CA ALA A 365 -23.97 -13.30 16.46
C ALA A 365 -25.01 -14.07 17.33
N PRO A 366 -26.26 -14.24 16.86
CA PRO A 366 -27.26 -14.94 17.65
C PRO A 366 -26.78 -16.31 18.18
N PRO A 367 -27.04 -16.70 19.44
CA PRO A 367 -27.99 -16.06 20.36
C PRO A 367 -27.39 -14.92 21.23
N THR A 368 -26.24 -14.38 20.95
CA THR A 368 -25.62 -13.33 21.75
C THR A 368 -25.15 -12.17 20.86
N SER A 369 -24.86 -11.04 21.49
CA SER A 369 -24.08 -9.96 20.90
C SER A 369 -22.87 -9.65 21.77
N VAL A 370 -21.74 -9.30 21.12
CA VAL A 370 -20.54 -8.84 21.79
C VAL A 370 -20.34 -7.37 21.42
N ARG A 371 -20.23 -6.49 22.41
CA ARG A 371 -19.98 -5.07 22.23
C ARG A 371 -18.62 -4.72 22.82
N PHE A 372 -17.75 -4.17 21.99
CA PHE A 372 -16.50 -3.56 22.36
C PHE A 372 -16.70 -2.05 22.43
N GLY A 373 -16.46 -1.45 23.57
CA GLY A 373 -16.58 -0.01 23.77
C GLY A 373 -15.29 0.55 24.35
N TYR A 374 -14.58 1.34 23.56
CA TYR A 374 -13.35 2.00 23.94
C TYR A 374 -13.51 3.50 23.70
N PRO A 375 -13.92 4.26 24.72
CA PRO A 375 -14.01 5.72 24.61
C PRO A 375 -12.63 6.37 24.44
N ASP A 376 -11.58 5.73 24.99
CA ASP A 376 -10.24 6.29 25.02
C ASP A 376 -9.22 5.23 24.59
N ILE A 377 -8.62 5.44 23.42
CA ILE A 377 -7.43 4.73 22.93
C ILE A 377 -6.44 5.83 22.54
N ASP A 378 -5.38 5.98 23.33
CA ASP A 378 -4.36 6.99 23.10
C ASP A 378 -3.05 6.34 22.66
N ALA A 379 -2.41 6.91 21.67
CA ALA A 379 -1.09 6.48 21.23
C ALA A 379 -0.17 7.69 21.03
N TYR A 380 1.08 7.57 21.49
CA TYR A 380 2.09 8.62 21.41
C TYR A 380 3.39 8.04 20.85
N SER A 381 4.08 8.84 20.03
CA SER A 381 5.41 8.49 19.50
C SER A 381 6.31 9.72 19.49
N ARG A 382 7.52 9.57 20.00
CA ARG A 382 8.56 10.60 19.98
C ARG A 382 9.85 9.99 19.45
N ALA A 383 10.53 10.70 18.57
CA ALA A 383 11.79 10.18 18.04
C ALA A 383 12.79 11.30 17.72
N LEU A 384 14.07 10.91 17.83
CA LEU A 384 15.19 11.65 17.27
C LEU A 384 15.88 10.76 16.23
N PHE A 385 16.23 11.33 15.10
CA PHE A 385 16.87 10.57 14.03
C PHE A 385 17.95 11.37 13.31
N GLY A 386 18.88 10.65 12.68
CA GLY A 386 19.87 11.25 11.81
C GLY A 386 20.46 10.22 10.86
N GLN A 387 20.89 10.69 9.71
CA GLN A 387 21.60 9.90 8.70
C GLN A 387 22.68 10.77 8.10
N ALA A 388 23.85 10.20 7.85
CA ALA A 388 24.93 10.86 7.14
C ALA A 388 25.46 9.94 6.04
N THR A 389 25.78 10.51 4.88
CA THR A 389 26.43 9.86 3.77
C THR A 389 27.77 10.55 3.49
N TRP A 390 28.85 9.79 3.63
CA TRP A 390 30.18 10.25 3.34
C TRP A 390 30.60 9.85 1.92
N HIS A 391 30.87 10.82 1.08
CA HIS A 391 31.42 10.67 -0.25
C HIS A 391 32.94 10.46 -0.13
N VAL A 392 33.34 9.19 0.13
CA VAL A 392 34.76 8.82 0.34
C VAL A 392 35.62 9.10 -0.89
N THR A 393 35.05 8.81 -2.04
CA THR A 393 35.55 9.15 -3.37
C THR A 393 34.37 9.45 -4.29
N ASP A 394 34.62 9.89 -5.51
CA ASP A 394 33.56 10.09 -6.53
C ASP A 394 32.75 8.82 -6.80
N LYS A 395 33.28 7.64 -6.47
CA LYS A 395 32.64 6.34 -6.71
C LYS A 395 32.17 5.61 -5.47
N LEU A 396 32.76 5.91 -4.31
CA LEU A 396 32.49 5.19 -3.06
C LEU A 396 31.77 6.11 -2.07
N ARG A 397 30.58 5.69 -1.65
CA ARG A 397 29.79 6.36 -0.61
C ARG A 397 29.52 5.38 0.54
N LEU A 398 29.57 5.89 1.76
CA LEU A 398 29.23 5.18 2.99
C LEU A 398 28.10 5.94 3.69
N THR A 399 27.00 5.24 3.97
CA THR A 399 25.85 5.84 4.67
C THR A 399 25.67 5.17 6.03
N GLY A 400 25.52 5.99 7.07
CA GLY A 400 25.13 5.54 8.40
C GLY A 400 23.91 6.31 8.91
N GLY A 401 22.94 5.63 9.51
CA GLY A 401 21.74 6.23 10.07
C GLY A 401 21.36 5.63 11.41
N LEU A 402 20.77 6.44 12.29
CA LEU A 402 20.31 6.05 13.61
C LEU A 402 18.98 6.76 13.94
N ARG A 403 18.07 6.05 14.60
CA ARG A 403 16.85 6.61 15.18
C ARG A 403 16.55 5.98 16.51
N TYR A 404 16.30 6.81 17.50
CA TYR A 404 15.69 6.41 18.77
C TYR A 404 14.22 6.80 18.77
N THR A 405 13.34 5.86 19.10
CA THR A 405 11.88 6.05 19.17
C THR A 405 11.39 5.57 20.54
N ALA A 406 10.53 6.37 21.17
CA ALA A 406 9.79 6.01 22.38
C ALA A 406 8.28 6.09 22.06
N ASP A 407 7.58 4.96 22.21
CA ASP A 407 6.17 4.79 21.97
C ASP A 407 5.41 4.46 23.24
N GLN A 408 4.19 4.99 23.37
CA GLN A 408 3.26 4.66 24.45
C GLN A 408 1.88 4.43 23.85
N LYS A 409 1.16 3.39 24.34
CA LYS A 409 -0.26 3.17 24.05
C LYS A 409 -1.03 2.96 25.34
N LYS A 410 -2.15 3.66 25.46
CA LYS A 410 -3.10 3.55 26.55
C LYS A 410 -4.46 3.19 25.99
N GLN A 411 -5.20 2.35 26.67
CA GLN A 411 -6.60 2.12 26.36
C GLN A 411 -7.41 1.93 27.63
N SER A 412 -8.65 2.39 27.59
CA SER A 412 -9.67 2.07 28.58
C SER A 412 -10.99 1.75 27.92
N GLY A 413 -11.70 0.74 28.41
CA GLY A 413 -12.96 0.36 27.81
C GLY A 413 -13.57 -0.89 28.43
N THR A 414 -14.60 -1.39 27.75
CA THR A 414 -15.33 -2.59 28.18
C THR A 414 -15.66 -3.50 26.98
N THR A 415 -15.64 -4.81 27.25
CA THR A 415 -16.24 -5.81 26.38
C THR A 415 -17.46 -6.39 27.08
N GLU A 416 -18.64 -6.25 26.47
CA GLU A 416 -19.91 -6.72 27.01
C GLU A 416 -20.48 -7.84 26.14
N VAL A 417 -20.96 -8.89 26.78
CA VAL A 417 -21.77 -9.93 26.14
C VAL A 417 -23.22 -9.79 26.60
N ARG A 418 -24.16 -9.74 25.66
CA ARG A 418 -25.57 -9.56 25.92
C ARG A 418 -26.40 -10.68 25.26
N ASN A 419 -27.50 -11.02 25.85
CA ASN A 419 -28.47 -11.94 25.26
C ASN A 419 -29.36 -11.22 24.19
N PRO A 420 -30.22 -11.94 23.44
CA PRO A 420 -31.12 -11.35 22.46
C PRO A 420 -32.09 -10.29 23.01
N ALA A 421 -32.45 -10.38 24.28
CA ALA A 421 -33.29 -9.38 24.95
C ALA A 421 -32.51 -8.14 25.42
N GLY A 422 -31.20 -8.12 25.17
CA GLY A 422 -30.33 -6.99 25.55
C GLY A 422 -29.79 -7.06 26.99
N ALA A 423 -30.14 -8.09 27.77
CA ALA A 423 -29.64 -8.23 29.13
C ALA A 423 -28.13 -8.57 29.12
N LEU A 424 -27.41 -7.97 30.05
CA LEU A 424 -25.96 -8.16 30.21
C LEU A 424 -25.70 -9.56 30.78
N LEU A 425 -24.93 -10.37 30.07
CA LEU A 425 -24.47 -11.71 30.52
C LEU A 425 -23.06 -11.65 31.11
N SER A 426 -22.18 -10.84 30.54
CA SER A 426 -20.79 -10.70 30.97
C SER A 426 -20.27 -9.31 30.61
N ARG A 427 -19.41 -8.76 31.47
CA ARG A 427 -18.65 -7.52 31.22
C ARG A 427 -17.20 -7.73 31.62
N ILE A 428 -16.30 -7.37 30.73
CA ILE A 428 -14.87 -7.31 30.95
C ILE A 428 -14.47 -5.83 30.89
N THR A 429 -13.82 -5.33 31.94
CA THR A 429 -13.20 -4.01 31.91
C THR A 429 -11.79 -4.18 31.38
N ASN A 430 -11.51 -3.53 30.24
CA ASN A 430 -10.23 -3.56 29.59
C ASN A 430 -9.50 -2.26 29.86
N PHE A 431 -8.28 -2.35 30.39
CA PHE A 431 -7.38 -1.23 30.45
C PHE A 431 -5.96 -1.71 30.16
N ALA A 432 -5.17 -0.85 29.54
CA ALA A 432 -3.75 -1.10 29.32
C ALA A 432 -3.00 0.22 29.26
N ASN A 433 -1.75 0.19 29.71
CA ASN A 433 -0.78 1.26 29.51
C ASN A 433 0.56 0.58 29.23
N SER A 434 1.00 0.66 27.99
CA SER A 434 2.21 -0.03 27.54
C SER A 434 3.16 0.97 26.89
N GLU A 435 4.44 0.80 27.16
CA GLU A 435 5.52 1.65 26.67
C GLU A 435 6.61 0.80 26.05
N TRP A 436 7.17 1.26 24.95
CA TRP A 436 8.24 0.58 24.22
C TRP A 436 9.26 1.58 23.70
N GLU A 437 10.50 1.15 23.65
CA GLU A 437 11.60 1.90 23.07
C GLU A 437 12.27 1.09 21.97
N ALA A 438 12.73 1.76 20.93
CA ALA A 438 13.45 1.12 19.85
C ALA A 438 14.57 2.01 19.33
N THR A 439 15.74 1.40 19.11
CA THR A 439 16.85 2.02 18.40
C THR A 439 17.02 1.31 17.07
N ASN A 440 16.69 2.00 15.98
CA ASN A 440 16.87 1.50 14.63
C ASN A 440 18.12 2.12 14.01
N TRP A 441 18.81 1.32 13.21
CA TRP A 441 20.01 1.76 12.51
C TRP A 441 20.03 1.27 11.07
N LYS A 442 20.81 1.96 10.23
CA LYS A 442 21.11 1.61 8.85
C LYS A 442 22.60 1.84 8.60
N ALA A 443 23.21 0.91 7.86
CA ALA A 443 24.54 1.07 7.30
C ALA A 443 24.52 0.63 5.84
N SER A 444 25.04 1.47 4.94
CA SER A 444 25.10 1.16 3.51
C SER A 444 26.49 1.46 2.96
N ILE A 445 26.92 0.61 2.04
CA ILE A 445 28.06 0.87 1.16
C ILE A 445 27.56 0.90 -0.28
N GLU A 446 27.98 1.89 -1.02
CA GLU A 446 27.55 2.16 -2.37
C GLU A 446 28.79 2.37 -3.26
N TYR A 447 28.81 1.70 -4.40
CA TYR A 447 29.90 1.83 -5.33
C TYR A 447 29.39 2.09 -6.76
N GLN A 448 29.79 3.23 -7.32
CA GLN A 448 29.47 3.64 -8.68
C GLN A 448 30.40 2.91 -9.65
N LEU A 449 29.94 1.79 -10.24
CA LEU A 449 30.71 0.98 -11.19
C LEU A 449 31.01 1.74 -12.47
N ALA A 450 30.01 2.47 -12.97
CA ALA A 450 30.07 3.34 -14.13
C ALA A 450 29.16 4.55 -13.89
N GLU A 451 29.19 5.55 -14.74
CA GLU A 451 28.40 6.79 -14.62
C GLU A 451 26.91 6.51 -14.30
N ARG A 452 26.34 5.46 -14.88
CA ARG A 452 24.94 5.08 -14.78
C ARG A 452 24.71 3.67 -14.20
N SER A 453 25.69 3.17 -13.45
CA SER A 453 25.62 1.82 -12.84
C SER A 453 26.09 1.87 -11.39
N LEU A 454 25.16 1.62 -10.47
CA LEU A 454 25.37 1.59 -9.03
C LEU A 454 25.22 0.14 -8.52
N ILE A 455 26.13 -0.28 -7.65
CA ILE A 455 25.91 -1.43 -6.76
C ILE A 455 25.89 -0.95 -5.31
N TYR A 456 25.08 -1.61 -4.49
CA TYR A 456 25.02 -1.27 -3.08
C TYR A 456 24.78 -2.50 -2.21
N PHE A 457 25.18 -2.37 -0.95
CA PHE A 457 24.84 -3.30 0.12
C PHE A 457 24.35 -2.50 1.32
N THR A 458 23.23 -2.91 1.89
CA THR A 458 22.58 -2.24 3.04
C THR A 458 22.26 -3.27 4.12
N ALA A 459 22.63 -2.96 5.37
CA ALA A 459 22.13 -3.61 6.56
C ALA A 459 21.27 -2.60 7.33
N ALA A 460 20.08 -3.00 7.75
CA ALA A 460 19.15 -2.11 8.44
C ALA A 460 18.28 -2.86 9.43
N THR A 461 17.75 -2.13 10.43
CA THR A 461 16.73 -2.62 11.35
C THR A 461 15.42 -1.86 11.17
N GLY A 462 14.32 -2.53 11.51
CA GLY A 462 12.99 -1.95 11.54
C GLY A 462 12.24 -2.38 12.79
N TYR A 463 11.20 -1.62 13.11
CA TYR A 463 10.43 -1.77 14.31
C TYR A 463 8.95 -1.48 14.02
N LYS A 464 8.08 -2.35 14.53
CA LYS A 464 6.64 -2.12 14.60
C LYS A 464 6.21 -2.15 16.05
N ALA A 465 5.50 -1.11 16.48
CA ALA A 465 5.13 -0.97 17.89
C ALA A 465 4.33 -2.19 18.38
N GLY A 466 4.49 -2.50 19.65
CA GLY A 466 3.61 -3.39 20.37
C GLY A 466 2.20 -2.80 20.46
N GLY A 467 1.31 -3.50 21.10
CA GLY A 467 -0.06 -3.06 21.25
C GLY A 467 -0.79 -3.81 22.34
N ASN A 468 -2.07 -3.55 22.42
CA ASN A 468 -2.96 -4.20 23.33
C ASN A 468 -4.10 -4.86 22.56
N TYR A 469 -4.70 -5.92 23.10
CA TYR A 469 -5.89 -6.54 22.53
C TYR A 469 -7.07 -6.49 23.49
N ASP A 470 -8.26 -6.80 22.99
CA ASP A 470 -9.47 -6.87 23.81
C ASP A 470 -9.40 -8.06 24.75
N GLY A 471 -9.34 -7.86 26.04
CA GLY A 471 -9.25 -8.96 27.01
C GLY A 471 -8.87 -8.51 28.41
N LEU A 472 -8.86 -9.46 29.32
CA LEU A 472 -8.34 -9.21 30.68
C LEU A 472 -6.82 -9.01 30.62
N PRO A 473 -6.27 -8.07 31.41
CA PRO A 473 -4.83 -7.97 31.59
C PRO A 473 -4.21 -9.26 32.16
N PRO A 474 -2.97 -9.62 31.74
CA PRO A 474 -2.14 -8.94 30.77
C PRO A 474 -2.65 -9.13 29.33
N ASN A 475 -2.89 -8.05 28.62
CA ASN A 475 -3.46 -8.02 27.27
C ASN A 475 -2.57 -7.23 26.28
N ALA A 476 -1.32 -7.06 26.62
CA ALA A 476 -0.30 -6.47 25.73
C ALA A 476 0.39 -7.57 24.90
N TYR A 477 0.85 -7.17 23.72
CA TYR A 477 1.77 -7.92 22.89
C TYR A 477 3.00 -7.09 22.54
N ASP A 478 4.12 -7.78 22.33
CA ASP A 478 5.41 -7.16 22.17
C ASP A 478 5.63 -6.53 20.78
N PRO A 479 6.56 -5.59 20.64
CA PRO A 479 6.99 -5.05 19.37
C PRO A 479 7.59 -6.12 18.44
N GLU A 480 7.24 -6.03 17.17
CA GLU A 480 7.88 -6.78 16.10
C GLU A 480 9.18 -6.08 15.66
N LYS A 481 10.26 -6.81 15.54
CA LYS A 481 11.58 -6.31 15.12
C LYS A 481 12.04 -7.04 13.88
N VAL A 482 12.74 -6.34 13.00
CA VAL A 482 13.34 -6.93 11.80
C VAL A 482 14.79 -6.48 11.66
N PHE A 483 15.65 -7.44 11.32
CA PHE A 483 16.98 -7.21 10.79
C PHE A 483 17.01 -7.61 9.31
N SER A 484 17.51 -6.73 8.46
CA SER A 484 17.57 -6.92 7.02
C SER A 484 18.96 -6.77 6.45
N LEU A 485 19.26 -7.61 5.46
CA LEU A 485 20.40 -7.46 4.55
C LEU A 485 19.84 -7.33 3.13
N GLU A 486 20.32 -6.36 2.38
CA GLU A 486 19.94 -6.12 1.00
C GLU A 486 21.18 -5.83 0.15
N ALA A 487 21.26 -6.44 -1.02
CA ALA A 487 22.27 -6.15 -2.03
C ALA A 487 21.56 -5.85 -3.35
N GLY A 488 21.95 -4.77 -4.02
CA GLY A 488 21.28 -4.37 -5.26
C GLY A 488 22.25 -3.82 -6.29
N SER A 489 21.74 -3.85 -7.54
CA SER A 489 22.39 -3.22 -8.69
C SER A 489 21.35 -2.42 -9.45
N LYS A 490 21.67 -1.16 -9.76
CA LYS A 490 20.82 -0.24 -10.53
C LYS A 490 21.57 0.24 -11.74
N ASN A 491 21.00 0.04 -12.91
CA ASN A 491 21.72 0.27 -14.16
C ASN A 491 20.83 1.00 -15.17
N ARG A 492 21.45 1.91 -15.91
CA ARG A 492 20.94 2.51 -17.13
C ARG A 492 21.91 2.16 -18.27
N LEU A 493 21.42 1.37 -19.22
CA LEU A 493 22.20 0.76 -20.30
C LEU A 493 21.71 1.28 -21.65
N PHE A 494 22.50 1.08 -22.71
CA PHE A 494 22.17 1.45 -24.09
C PHE A 494 21.73 2.91 -24.22
N ASP A 495 22.64 3.83 -23.83
CA ASP A 495 22.38 5.28 -23.84
C ASP A 495 21.07 5.69 -23.16
N ASN A 496 20.79 5.07 -21.99
CA ASN A 496 19.59 5.30 -21.21
C ASN A 496 18.30 4.61 -21.74
N ALA A 497 18.37 3.81 -22.79
CA ALA A 497 17.19 3.14 -23.33
C ALA A 497 16.69 1.98 -22.44
N LEU A 498 17.56 1.35 -21.64
CA LEU A 498 17.22 0.26 -20.75
C LEU A 498 17.55 0.60 -19.29
N GLN A 499 16.54 0.59 -18.45
CA GLN A 499 16.71 0.49 -16.99
C GLN A 499 16.65 -0.97 -16.57
N LEU A 500 17.62 -1.41 -15.77
CA LEU A 500 17.66 -2.77 -15.22
C LEU A 500 18.13 -2.72 -13.77
N ASN A 501 17.23 -3.02 -12.86
CA ASN A 501 17.49 -3.05 -11.43
C ASN A 501 17.27 -4.47 -10.89
N LEU A 502 18.26 -4.96 -10.13
CA LEU A 502 18.21 -6.26 -9.47
C LEU A 502 18.43 -6.06 -7.97
N THR A 503 17.65 -6.73 -7.13
CA THR A 503 17.78 -6.66 -5.68
C THR A 503 17.65 -8.06 -5.08
N GLY A 504 18.61 -8.45 -4.24
CA GLY A 504 18.53 -9.61 -3.36
C GLY A 504 18.35 -9.15 -1.92
N PHE A 505 17.48 -9.81 -1.17
CA PHE A 505 17.19 -9.44 0.21
C PHE A 505 17.05 -10.65 1.13
N HIS A 506 17.35 -10.44 2.42
CA HIS A 506 17.18 -11.44 3.48
C HIS A 506 16.77 -10.73 4.78
N TYR A 507 15.61 -11.13 5.35
CA TYR A 507 15.03 -10.58 6.56
C TYR A 507 14.91 -11.65 7.63
N LYS A 508 15.24 -11.27 8.86
CA LYS A 508 14.95 -12.02 10.08
C LYS A 508 14.05 -11.20 10.95
N TYR A 509 12.88 -11.74 11.25
CA TYR A 509 11.91 -11.16 12.18
C TYR A 509 12.03 -11.85 13.52
N ASP A 510 12.03 -11.05 14.59
CA ASP A 510 11.82 -11.48 15.95
C ASP A 510 10.46 -10.92 16.41
N ASP A 511 9.71 -11.71 17.16
CA ASP A 511 8.41 -11.34 17.72
C ASP A 511 7.37 -10.94 16.65
N TYR A 512 7.32 -11.65 15.52
CA TYR A 512 6.39 -11.34 14.42
C TYR A 512 4.94 -11.36 14.90
N GLN A 513 4.19 -10.27 14.66
CA GLN A 513 2.83 -10.11 15.15
C GLN A 513 1.82 -10.82 14.24
N ALA A 514 1.18 -11.88 14.74
CA ALA A 514 0.14 -12.63 14.08
C ALA A 514 -1.15 -12.63 14.92
N SER A 515 -2.32 -12.50 14.29
CA SER A 515 -3.61 -12.39 14.99
C SER A 515 -4.54 -13.51 14.62
N GLN A 516 -5.27 -14.01 15.63
CA GLN A 516 -6.37 -14.97 15.47
C GLN A 516 -7.53 -14.67 16.43
N LEU A 517 -8.66 -15.37 16.24
CA LEU A 517 -9.74 -15.35 17.21
C LEU A 517 -9.35 -16.15 18.47
N GLY A 518 -9.59 -15.56 19.63
CA GLY A 518 -9.32 -16.16 20.93
C GLY A 518 -10.38 -15.80 21.96
N CYS A 519 -10.18 -16.28 23.17
CA CYS A 519 -11.07 -16.06 24.30
C CYS A 519 -10.59 -14.87 25.13
N LEU A 520 -11.41 -13.84 25.27
CA LEU A 520 -11.06 -12.57 25.92
C LEU A 520 -11.22 -12.59 27.44
N ASN A 521 -11.98 -13.49 28.00
CA ASN A 521 -12.31 -13.50 29.42
C ASN A 521 -11.48 -14.49 30.28
N LEU A 522 -10.48 -15.12 29.66
CA LEU A 522 -9.61 -16.08 30.36
C LEU A 522 -8.14 -15.86 30.02
N PRO A 523 -7.22 -15.94 31.00
CA PRO A 523 -5.83 -16.21 30.70
C PRO A 523 -5.75 -17.56 29.95
N ALA A 524 -4.93 -17.68 28.96
CA ALA A 524 -4.69 -18.92 28.22
C ALA A 524 -5.87 -19.48 27.38
N ASN A 525 -6.91 -18.70 27.11
CA ASN A 525 -8.01 -19.10 26.20
C ASN A 525 -8.74 -20.41 26.54
N LEU A 526 -8.80 -20.79 27.81
CA LEU A 526 -9.42 -22.02 28.26
C LEU A 526 -10.96 -21.90 28.38
N PRO A 527 -11.74 -23.00 28.19
CA PRO A 527 -13.17 -23.00 28.47
C PRO A 527 -13.48 -22.84 29.98
N PRO A 528 -14.61 -22.21 30.32
CA PRO A 528 -15.68 -21.70 29.48
C PRO A 528 -15.36 -20.29 28.92
N CYS A 529 -15.41 -20.15 27.60
CA CYS A 529 -15.25 -18.87 26.94
C CYS A 529 -16.57 -18.14 26.76
N THR A 530 -16.76 -17.00 27.40
CA THR A 530 -17.99 -16.20 27.30
C THR A 530 -17.86 -15.02 26.36
N ALA A 531 -16.64 -14.58 26.01
CA ALA A 531 -16.38 -13.49 25.08
C ALA A 531 -15.22 -13.86 24.15
N SER A 532 -15.42 -13.67 22.85
CA SER A 532 -14.39 -13.89 21.81
C SER A 532 -14.04 -12.61 21.09
N GLY A 533 -12.79 -12.46 20.73
CA GLY A 533 -12.27 -11.34 19.96
C GLY A 533 -10.96 -11.69 19.29
N ARG A 534 -10.37 -10.70 18.63
CA ARG A 534 -9.07 -10.85 18.01
C ARG A 534 -7.97 -10.73 19.09
N ILE A 535 -7.11 -11.72 19.15
CA ILE A 535 -5.89 -11.71 19.97
C ILE A 535 -4.70 -11.67 19.03
N THR A 536 -3.75 -10.77 19.32
CA THR A 536 -2.46 -10.72 18.64
C THR A 536 -1.43 -11.46 19.49
N TYR A 537 -0.70 -12.36 18.86
CA TYR A 537 0.41 -13.14 19.43
C TYR A 537 1.70 -12.70 18.75
N ASN A 538 2.80 -12.87 19.44
CA ASN A 538 4.12 -12.78 18.85
C ASN A 538 4.56 -14.19 18.42
N ALA A 539 4.81 -14.39 17.12
CA ALA A 539 5.55 -15.55 16.63
C ALA A 539 7.04 -15.29 16.87
N ASP A 540 7.73 -16.23 17.52
CA ASP A 540 9.09 -15.98 17.99
C ASP A 540 10.02 -15.58 16.85
N LYS A 541 9.94 -16.27 15.70
CA LYS A 541 10.82 -15.98 14.54
C LYS A 541 10.13 -16.21 13.20
N ALA A 542 10.42 -15.33 12.23
CA ALA A 542 10.09 -15.55 10.83
C ALA A 542 11.25 -15.09 9.93
N THR A 543 11.38 -15.76 8.78
CA THR A 543 12.41 -15.45 7.79
C THR A 543 11.78 -15.18 6.43
N VAL A 544 12.26 -14.16 5.72
CA VAL A 544 11.88 -13.85 4.34
C VAL A 544 13.11 -13.51 3.53
N TYR A 545 13.27 -14.14 2.37
CA TYR A 545 14.36 -13.82 1.45
C TYR A 545 13.93 -13.98 0.00
N GLY A 546 14.65 -13.32 -0.91
CA GLY A 546 14.27 -13.39 -2.31
C GLY A 546 15.12 -12.54 -3.24
N LEU A 547 14.69 -12.57 -4.50
CA LEU A 547 15.25 -11.77 -5.60
C LEU A 547 14.13 -10.97 -6.27
N GLU A 548 14.43 -9.75 -6.65
CA GLU A 548 13.53 -8.82 -7.35
C GLU A 548 14.19 -8.31 -8.61
N LEU A 549 13.42 -8.17 -9.68
CA LEU A 549 13.78 -7.60 -10.96
C LEU A 549 12.82 -6.47 -11.29
N GLU A 550 13.35 -5.32 -11.68
CA GLU A 550 12.62 -4.23 -12.32
C GLU A 550 13.37 -3.81 -13.58
N SER A 551 12.67 -3.84 -14.70
CA SER A 551 13.22 -3.43 -15.98
C SER A 551 12.21 -2.62 -16.77
N VAL A 552 12.67 -1.56 -17.40
CA VAL A 552 11.94 -0.77 -18.40
C VAL A 552 12.86 -0.58 -19.58
N TRP A 553 12.42 -1.01 -20.74
CA TRP A 553 13.17 -0.89 -21.98
C TRP A 553 12.39 -0.10 -23.04
N ALA A 554 12.89 1.04 -23.43
CA ALA A 554 12.46 1.76 -24.63
C ALA A 554 13.17 1.11 -25.83
N ILE A 555 12.52 0.11 -26.46
CA ILE A 555 13.07 -0.68 -27.56
C ILE A 555 13.24 0.22 -28.80
N THR A 556 12.24 1.08 -29.03
CA THR A 556 12.24 2.13 -30.05
C THR A 556 11.58 3.38 -29.46
N SER A 557 11.47 4.45 -30.24
CA SER A 557 10.70 5.65 -29.83
C SER A 557 9.19 5.36 -29.66
N ALA A 558 8.71 4.28 -30.27
CA ALA A 558 7.31 3.85 -30.20
C ALA A 558 7.07 2.68 -29.24
N ASP A 559 8.07 1.84 -29.00
CA ASP A 559 7.92 0.57 -28.26
C ASP A 559 8.56 0.64 -26.90
N ARG A 560 7.80 0.32 -25.86
CA ARG A 560 8.26 0.19 -24.47
C ARG A 560 7.87 -1.16 -23.89
N LEU A 561 8.83 -1.83 -23.25
CA LEU A 561 8.63 -3.10 -22.54
C LEU A 561 9.00 -2.91 -21.07
N GLY A 562 8.07 -3.19 -20.18
CA GLY A 562 8.28 -3.28 -18.74
C GLY A 562 8.28 -4.72 -18.27
N VAL A 563 9.19 -5.08 -17.39
CA VAL A 563 9.21 -6.39 -16.73
C VAL A 563 9.47 -6.21 -15.24
N VAL A 564 8.53 -6.69 -14.44
CA VAL A 564 8.62 -6.66 -12.97
C VAL A 564 8.47 -8.09 -12.46
N GLY A 565 9.45 -8.60 -11.73
CA GLY A 565 9.46 -9.98 -11.28
C GLY A 565 9.98 -10.13 -9.86
N ALA A 566 9.51 -11.17 -9.18
CA ALA A 566 10.03 -11.55 -7.86
C ALA A 566 10.01 -13.05 -7.62
N LEU A 567 11.04 -13.51 -6.92
CA LEU A 567 11.15 -14.84 -6.33
C LEU A 567 11.27 -14.66 -4.82
N THR A 568 10.30 -15.16 -4.05
CA THR A 568 10.26 -14.94 -2.60
C THR A 568 10.07 -16.26 -1.85
N HIS A 569 10.83 -16.45 -0.80
CA HIS A 569 10.62 -17.49 0.19
C HIS A 569 10.32 -16.83 1.53
N SER A 570 9.29 -17.29 2.20
CA SER A 570 8.90 -16.83 3.54
C SER A 570 8.48 -18.02 4.38
N GLU A 571 8.83 -18.03 5.67
CA GLU A 571 8.41 -19.06 6.61
C GLU A 571 8.43 -18.55 8.04
N PHE A 572 7.52 -19.06 8.87
CA PHE A 572 7.66 -19.02 10.32
C PHE A 572 8.70 -20.06 10.75
N ASN A 573 9.75 -19.63 11.44
CA ASN A 573 10.77 -20.56 11.94
C ASN A 573 10.37 -21.17 13.29
N ASP A 574 9.67 -20.39 14.11
CA ASP A 574 9.16 -20.79 15.40
C ASP A 574 7.82 -20.08 15.67
N PHE A 575 6.72 -20.85 15.59
CA PHE A 575 5.38 -20.31 15.79
C PHE A 575 4.41 -21.37 16.29
N VAL A 576 4.24 -21.42 17.59
CA VAL A 576 3.30 -22.34 18.25
C VAL A 576 2.16 -21.52 18.88
N LEU A 577 0.93 -21.85 18.54
CA LEU A 577 -0.25 -21.23 19.12
C LEU A 577 -1.02 -22.20 20.00
N PRO A 578 -1.59 -21.72 21.12
CA PRO A 578 -2.40 -22.55 21.99
C PRO A 578 -3.73 -22.95 21.32
N VAL A 579 -4.29 -24.07 21.73
CA VAL A 579 -5.66 -24.44 21.38
C VAL A 579 -6.62 -23.45 22.02
N THR A 580 -7.58 -22.95 21.23
CA THR A 580 -8.65 -22.08 21.71
C THR A 580 -10.01 -22.67 21.33
N PRO A 581 -11.14 -22.22 21.90
CA PRO A 581 -12.48 -22.65 21.46
C PRO A 581 -12.77 -22.33 19.98
N TYR A 582 -11.97 -21.45 19.36
CA TYR A 582 -12.15 -20.97 17.98
C TYR A 582 -11.01 -21.37 17.04
N SER A 583 -9.93 -21.93 17.58
CA SER A 583 -8.78 -22.41 16.82
C SER A 583 -8.24 -23.67 17.46
N SER A 584 -7.96 -24.67 16.63
CA SER A 584 -7.33 -25.92 17.09
C SER A 584 -5.88 -25.73 17.56
N GLY A 585 -5.36 -24.49 17.53
CA GLY A 585 -3.95 -24.22 17.86
C GLY A 585 -3.00 -25.03 16.99
N GLY A 586 -1.78 -25.20 17.43
CA GLY A 586 -0.78 -26.07 16.81
C GLY A 586 0.54 -25.39 16.52
N ASP A 587 1.44 -26.19 15.99
CA ASP A 587 2.73 -25.73 15.47
C ASP A 587 2.57 -25.30 14.01
N PHE A 588 2.85 -24.05 13.74
CA PHE A 588 2.82 -23.42 12.39
C PHE A 588 4.21 -23.15 11.85
N SER A 589 5.25 -23.62 12.52
CA SER A 589 6.64 -23.54 12.05
C SER A 589 6.76 -24.22 10.69
N GLY A 590 7.55 -23.63 9.78
CA GLY A 590 7.67 -24.08 8.39
C GLY A 590 6.53 -23.63 7.46
N ASN A 591 5.42 -23.04 7.98
CA ASN A 591 4.39 -22.50 7.13
C ASN A 591 4.86 -21.18 6.49
N PRO A 592 4.46 -20.91 5.24
CA PRO A 592 4.73 -19.62 4.61
C PRO A 592 3.92 -18.51 5.30
N LEU A 593 4.46 -17.30 5.28
CA LEU A 593 3.73 -16.13 5.72
C LEU A 593 2.50 -15.89 4.80
N PRO A 594 1.40 -15.35 5.34
CA PRO A 594 0.23 -15.02 4.54
C PRO A 594 0.59 -14.04 3.41
N LYS A 595 -0.05 -14.20 2.24
CA LYS A 595 0.11 -13.32 1.07
C LYS A 595 1.55 -13.17 0.57
N SER A 596 2.32 -14.23 0.70
CA SER A 596 3.69 -14.32 0.21
C SER A 596 3.78 -15.34 -0.94
N PRO A 597 3.37 -14.97 -2.18
CA PRO A 597 3.51 -15.84 -3.33
C PRO A 597 5.00 -16.06 -3.64
N ARG A 598 5.36 -17.31 -3.96
CA ARG A 598 6.75 -17.63 -4.28
C ARG A 598 7.26 -16.99 -5.57
N ARG A 599 6.36 -16.67 -6.50
CA ARG A 599 6.71 -16.11 -7.81
C ARG A 599 5.66 -15.12 -8.22
N THR A 600 6.11 -13.95 -8.64
CA THR A 600 5.29 -12.95 -9.34
C THR A 600 6.03 -12.51 -10.58
N LEU A 601 5.29 -12.25 -11.65
CA LEU A 601 5.83 -11.71 -12.88
C LEU A 601 4.77 -10.83 -13.53
N THR A 602 5.14 -9.59 -13.81
CA THR A 602 4.33 -8.68 -14.63
C THR A 602 5.13 -8.31 -15.86
N VAL A 603 4.49 -8.35 -17.00
CA VAL A 603 5.02 -7.89 -18.28
C VAL A 603 4.07 -6.85 -18.83
N ASP A 604 4.59 -5.66 -19.10
CA ASP A 604 3.89 -4.54 -19.71
C ASP A 604 4.50 -4.27 -21.09
N TYR A 605 3.67 -4.14 -22.10
CA TYR A 605 4.13 -3.69 -23.41
C TYR A 605 3.23 -2.57 -23.91
N SER A 606 3.83 -1.54 -24.49
CA SER A 606 3.09 -0.47 -25.16
C SER A 606 3.72 -0.10 -26.50
N HIS A 607 2.86 0.22 -27.47
CA HIS A 607 3.25 0.74 -28.77
C HIS A 607 2.50 2.04 -29.06
N ARG A 608 3.23 3.08 -29.50
CA ARG A 608 2.69 4.37 -29.89
C ARG A 608 2.67 4.49 -31.42
N PHE A 609 1.51 4.74 -31.96
CA PHE A 609 1.29 5.07 -33.35
C PHE A 609 1.21 6.59 -33.51
N ASP A 610 2.12 7.18 -34.26
CA ASP A 610 2.09 8.60 -34.60
C ASP A 610 1.24 8.79 -35.86
N LEU A 611 0.20 9.61 -35.79
CA LEU A 611 -0.73 9.85 -36.88
C LEU A 611 -0.29 11.07 -37.72
N SER A 612 -0.65 11.09 -39.00
CA SER A 612 -0.26 12.15 -39.94
C SER A 612 -0.75 13.56 -39.57
N ASN A 613 -1.77 13.66 -38.72
CA ASN A 613 -2.30 14.92 -38.20
C ASN A 613 -1.64 15.40 -36.91
N GLY A 614 -0.60 14.68 -36.41
CA GLY A 614 0.11 14.98 -35.17
C GLY A 614 -0.53 14.39 -33.91
N ALA A 615 -1.66 13.68 -34.01
CA ALA A 615 -2.23 12.91 -32.90
C ALA A 615 -1.45 11.62 -32.68
N THR A 616 -1.61 11.01 -31.49
CA THR A 616 -1.04 9.69 -31.22
C THR A 616 -2.09 8.70 -30.76
N ILE A 617 -1.86 7.41 -31.04
CA ILE A 617 -2.59 6.31 -30.43
C ILE A 617 -1.59 5.44 -29.68
N THR A 618 -1.77 5.26 -28.39
CA THR A 618 -0.95 4.34 -27.59
C THR A 618 -1.79 3.11 -27.25
N ALA A 619 -1.36 1.94 -27.72
CA ALA A 619 -1.92 0.65 -27.33
C ALA A 619 -1.02 0.02 -26.28
N ALA A 620 -1.57 -0.41 -25.15
CA ALA A 620 -0.81 -1.07 -24.09
C ALA A 620 -1.53 -2.32 -23.59
N ALA A 621 -0.73 -3.31 -23.21
CA ALA A 621 -1.18 -4.56 -22.62
C ALA A 621 -0.30 -4.93 -21.43
N ARG A 622 -0.92 -5.48 -20.40
CA ARG A 622 -0.28 -6.01 -19.20
C ARG A 622 -0.70 -7.44 -18.98
N ALA A 623 0.24 -8.30 -18.63
CA ALA A 623 -0.05 -9.64 -18.11
C ALA A 623 0.65 -9.79 -16.75
N ARG A 624 -0.12 -10.15 -15.71
CA ARG A 624 0.40 -10.36 -14.36
C ARG A 624 0.13 -11.79 -13.91
N PHE A 625 1.20 -12.54 -13.68
CA PHE A 625 1.19 -13.88 -13.09
C PHE A 625 1.54 -13.82 -11.60
N VAL A 626 0.78 -14.55 -10.78
CA VAL A 626 1.03 -14.76 -9.35
C VAL A 626 0.92 -16.26 -9.06
N SER A 627 1.94 -16.84 -8.42
CA SER A 627 1.88 -18.25 -7.99
C SER A 627 0.92 -18.42 -6.82
N LYS A 628 0.59 -19.66 -6.49
CA LYS A 628 -0.27 -19.97 -5.33
C LYS A 628 0.24 -19.29 -4.06
N GLN A 629 -0.70 -18.85 -3.21
CA GLN A 629 -0.44 -18.24 -1.91
C GLN A 629 -1.53 -18.64 -0.91
N TYR A 630 -1.26 -18.38 0.35
CA TYR A 630 -2.21 -18.56 1.44
C TYR A 630 -2.61 -17.21 2.02
N LEU A 631 -3.87 -17.07 2.40
CA LEU A 631 -4.40 -15.80 2.90
C LEU A 631 -4.30 -15.67 4.42
N LEU A 632 -4.09 -16.80 5.12
CA LEU A 632 -3.87 -16.89 6.56
C LEU A 632 -2.67 -17.80 6.85
N PHE A 633 -2.12 -17.72 8.05
CA PHE A 633 -0.98 -18.54 8.47
C PHE A 633 -1.35 -20.02 8.76
N ASP A 634 -2.60 -20.30 9.12
CA ASP A 634 -3.11 -21.68 9.28
C ASP A 634 -3.48 -22.26 7.91
N ILE A 635 -2.53 -22.92 7.27
CA ILE A 635 -2.65 -23.44 5.90
C ILE A 635 -3.41 -24.78 5.81
N ARG A 636 -3.89 -25.33 6.92
CA ARG A 636 -4.58 -26.64 6.96
C ARG A 636 -5.88 -26.64 6.17
N SER A 637 -6.57 -25.50 6.06
CA SER A 637 -7.78 -25.37 5.27
C SER A 637 -7.45 -25.04 3.80
N PRO A 638 -7.94 -25.80 2.80
CA PRO A 638 -7.76 -25.46 1.39
C PRO A 638 -8.55 -24.21 0.98
N VAL A 639 -9.53 -23.78 1.75
CA VAL A 639 -10.41 -22.64 1.46
C VAL A 639 -9.63 -21.32 1.43
N ILE A 640 -8.63 -21.18 2.31
CA ILE A 640 -7.82 -19.98 2.43
C ILE A 640 -6.66 -19.94 1.42
N ARG A 641 -6.53 -20.96 0.58
CA ARG A 641 -5.55 -20.97 -0.50
C ARG A 641 -6.11 -20.23 -1.72
N GLN A 642 -5.32 -19.35 -2.30
CA GLN A 642 -5.48 -18.85 -3.65
C GLN A 642 -4.53 -19.62 -4.55
N ASP A 643 -5.06 -20.34 -5.54
CA ASP A 643 -4.24 -21.01 -6.56
C ASP A 643 -3.56 -19.97 -7.46
N GLY A 644 -2.52 -20.39 -8.19
CA GLY A 644 -1.82 -19.49 -9.11
C GLY A 644 -2.76 -19.01 -10.22
N TYR A 645 -2.63 -17.74 -10.58
CA TYR A 645 -3.49 -17.06 -11.55
C TYR A 645 -2.71 -16.10 -12.44
N THR A 646 -3.31 -15.73 -13.56
CA THR A 646 -2.85 -14.66 -14.46
C THR A 646 -4.02 -13.72 -14.70
N THR A 647 -3.77 -12.43 -14.66
CA THR A 647 -4.72 -11.39 -15.10
C THR A 647 -4.13 -10.63 -16.27
N GLU A 648 -4.99 -10.25 -17.21
CA GLU A 648 -4.62 -9.47 -18.38
C GLU A 648 -5.42 -8.17 -18.43
N ASP A 649 -4.72 -7.07 -18.68
CA ASP A 649 -5.29 -5.74 -18.83
C ASP A 649 -4.85 -5.14 -20.17
N VAL A 650 -5.74 -4.37 -20.79
CA VAL A 650 -5.43 -3.64 -22.04
C VAL A 650 -5.96 -2.22 -21.95
N ASN A 651 -5.27 -1.30 -22.61
CA ASN A 651 -5.79 0.04 -22.83
C ASN A 651 -5.38 0.58 -24.21
N LEU A 652 -6.20 1.47 -24.73
CA LEU A 652 -6.01 2.18 -25.97
C LEU A 652 -6.29 3.67 -25.73
N THR A 653 -5.25 4.48 -25.79
CA THR A 653 -5.33 5.93 -25.56
C THR A 653 -5.10 6.68 -26.87
N TYR A 654 -6.02 7.55 -27.22
CA TYR A 654 -5.86 8.56 -28.27
C TYR A 654 -5.53 9.89 -27.60
N ASP A 655 -4.44 10.54 -28.01
CA ASP A 655 -4.08 11.90 -27.62
C ASP A 655 -4.21 12.83 -28.83
N SER A 656 -4.87 13.98 -28.63
CA SER A 656 -5.08 14.98 -29.67
C SER A 656 -3.76 15.61 -30.13
N PRO A 657 -3.70 16.18 -31.36
CA PRO A 657 -2.45 16.74 -31.93
C PRO A 657 -1.80 17.83 -31.07
N ASN A 658 -2.61 18.57 -30.33
CA ASN A 658 -2.15 19.65 -29.45
C ASN A 658 -2.03 19.23 -27.96
N GLY A 659 -2.26 17.93 -27.64
CA GLY A 659 -2.24 17.41 -26.28
C GLY A 659 -3.38 17.92 -25.38
N MET A 660 -4.32 18.72 -25.91
CA MET A 660 -5.37 19.33 -25.09
C MET A 660 -6.44 18.32 -24.62
N TRP A 661 -6.64 17.21 -25.30
CA TRP A 661 -7.60 16.21 -24.89
C TRP A 661 -7.16 14.80 -25.24
N SER A 662 -7.60 13.86 -24.44
CA SER A 662 -7.34 12.44 -24.62
C SER A 662 -8.60 11.60 -24.40
N VAL A 663 -8.64 10.42 -25.04
CA VAL A 663 -9.67 9.40 -24.83
C VAL A 663 -8.97 8.07 -24.60
N THR A 664 -9.22 7.43 -23.47
CA THR A 664 -8.70 6.10 -23.13
C THR A 664 -9.85 5.10 -23.01
N ALA A 665 -9.82 4.05 -23.80
CA ALA A 665 -10.63 2.83 -23.61
C ALA A 665 -9.77 1.80 -22.87
N TYR A 666 -10.33 1.17 -21.83
CA TYR A 666 -9.61 0.17 -21.06
C TYR A 666 -10.44 -1.08 -20.78
N GLY A 667 -9.76 -2.21 -20.57
CA GLY A 667 -10.34 -3.46 -20.08
C GLY A 667 -9.37 -4.08 -19.07
N ASN A 668 -9.87 -4.39 -17.87
CA ASN A 668 -9.10 -4.97 -16.79
C ASN A 668 -9.62 -6.38 -16.47
N ASN A 669 -8.70 -7.28 -16.06
CA ASN A 669 -9.00 -8.68 -15.75
C ASN A 669 -9.80 -9.35 -16.87
N LEU A 670 -9.26 -9.33 -18.10
CA LEU A 670 -9.98 -9.78 -19.32
C LEU A 670 -10.41 -11.25 -19.26
N SER A 671 -9.62 -12.09 -18.59
CA SER A 671 -9.93 -13.50 -18.34
C SER A 671 -11.06 -13.71 -17.33
N ASP A 672 -11.49 -12.66 -16.62
CA ASP A 672 -12.47 -12.71 -15.52
C ASP A 672 -12.04 -13.65 -14.41
N GLU A 673 -10.75 -13.62 -14.08
CA GLU A 673 -10.16 -14.46 -13.03
C GLU A 673 -10.73 -14.08 -11.65
N LEU A 674 -11.17 -15.09 -10.90
CA LEU A 674 -11.72 -14.91 -9.55
C LEU A 674 -10.60 -14.99 -8.51
N VAL A 675 -10.09 -13.86 -8.07
CA VAL A 675 -8.97 -13.79 -7.14
C VAL A 675 -9.46 -13.43 -5.75
N LYS A 676 -9.16 -14.28 -4.76
CA LYS A 676 -9.42 -13.97 -3.34
C LYS A 676 -8.40 -12.93 -2.87
N ALA A 677 -8.89 -11.79 -2.42
CA ALA A 677 -8.07 -10.68 -1.94
C ALA A 677 -7.78 -10.79 -0.44
N TYR A 678 -8.73 -11.26 0.35
CA TYR A 678 -8.63 -11.36 1.80
C TYR A 678 -9.44 -12.56 2.29
N ALA A 679 -9.05 -13.13 3.44
CA ALA A 679 -9.83 -14.15 4.14
C ALA A 679 -9.72 -13.96 5.65
N PHE A 680 -10.77 -14.35 6.36
CA PHE A 680 -10.77 -14.46 7.82
C PHE A 680 -11.61 -15.65 8.28
N ALA A 681 -11.18 -16.23 9.39
CA ALA A 681 -11.91 -17.30 10.07
C ALA A 681 -13.04 -16.71 10.94
N THR A 682 -14.10 -17.48 11.14
CA THR A 682 -15.19 -17.12 12.02
C THR A 682 -15.17 -17.99 13.29
N SER A 683 -16.04 -17.66 14.27
CA SER A 683 -16.24 -18.52 15.45
C SER A 683 -16.92 -19.85 15.13
N THR A 684 -17.45 -20.02 13.91
CA THR A 684 -17.97 -21.31 13.43
C THR A 684 -16.81 -22.09 12.83
N PRO A 685 -16.49 -23.29 13.33
CA PRO A 685 -15.38 -24.09 12.81
C PRO A 685 -15.45 -24.28 11.30
N ASN A 686 -14.30 -24.24 10.64
CA ASN A 686 -14.14 -24.43 9.18
C ASN A 686 -14.96 -23.49 8.31
N THR A 687 -15.40 -22.35 8.86
CA THR A 687 -16.14 -21.34 8.12
C THR A 687 -15.27 -20.11 7.92
N TYR A 688 -15.07 -19.75 6.66
CA TYR A 688 -14.22 -18.63 6.23
C TYR A 688 -15.02 -17.66 5.39
N TYR A 689 -14.77 -16.39 5.60
CA TYR A 689 -15.25 -15.30 4.78
C TYR A 689 -14.07 -14.54 4.15
N GLY A 690 -14.32 -13.88 3.05
CA GLY A 690 -13.29 -13.13 2.37
C GLY A 690 -13.84 -12.14 1.36
N THR A 691 -12.93 -11.41 0.75
CA THR A 691 -13.22 -10.49 -0.35
C THR A 691 -12.54 -10.99 -1.62
N TYR A 692 -13.01 -10.52 -2.77
CA TYR A 692 -12.41 -10.78 -4.07
C TYR A 692 -11.89 -9.50 -4.70
N LEU A 693 -10.85 -9.60 -5.53
CA LEU A 693 -10.45 -8.51 -6.42
C LEU A 693 -11.57 -8.24 -7.44
N PRO A 694 -11.60 -7.04 -8.07
CA PRO A 694 -12.59 -6.70 -9.07
C PRO A 694 -12.71 -7.77 -10.18
N PRO A 695 -13.93 -8.06 -10.68
CA PRO A 695 -14.14 -8.90 -11.86
C PRO A 695 -13.66 -8.18 -13.11
N ARG A 696 -13.84 -8.80 -14.28
CA ARG A 696 -13.60 -8.14 -15.57
C ARG A 696 -14.40 -6.83 -15.67
N THR A 697 -13.71 -5.75 -15.99
CA THR A 697 -14.31 -4.43 -16.18
C THR A 697 -13.82 -3.78 -17.47
N PHE A 698 -14.68 -2.97 -18.07
CA PHE A 698 -14.37 -2.13 -19.22
C PHE A 698 -14.81 -0.70 -18.96
N GLY A 699 -14.16 0.24 -19.60
CA GLY A 699 -14.57 1.63 -19.50
C GLY A 699 -13.90 2.54 -20.51
N VAL A 700 -14.40 3.77 -20.55
CA VAL A 700 -13.85 4.86 -21.34
C VAL A 700 -13.65 6.06 -20.43
N ARG A 701 -12.51 6.72 -20.59
CA ARG A 701 -12.15 7.97 -19.91
C ARG A 701 -11.85 9.04 -20.96
N VAL A 702 -12.31 10.24 -20.69
CA VAL A 702 -12.01 11.45 -21.49
C VAL A 702 -11.36 12.46 -20.56
N GLY A 703 -10.24 13.03 -21.00
CA GLY A 703 -9.54 14.12 -20.31
C GLY A 703 -9.39 15.34 -21.21
N VAL A 704 -9.47 16.51 -20.61
CA VAL A 704 -9.21 17.81 -21.27
C VAL A 704 -8.31 18.63 -20.37
N ASN A 705 -7.21 19.15 -20.95
CA ASN A 705 -6.24 20.05 -20.31
C ASN A 705 -6.35 21.43 -20.97
N PHE A 706 -6.17 22.53 -20.23
CA PHE A 706 -6.29 23.90 -20.73
C PHE A 706 -5.48 24.90 -19.93
#